data_2434db8be4fbf9da4c28018d8a3a1f18
#
_entry.id   2434db8be4fbf9da4c28018d8a3a1f18
#
_cell.length_a   1.000
_cell.length_b   1.000
_cell.length_c   1.000
_cell.angle_alpha   90.00
_cell.angle_beta   90.00
_cell.angle_gamma   90.00
#
_symmetry.space_group_name_H-M   'P 1'
#
loop_
_entity.id
_entity.type
_entity.pdbx_description
1 polymer ?
#
loop_
_entity_poly.entity_id
_entity_poly.type
_entity_poly.pdbx_seq_one_letter_code
_entity_poly.pdbx_strand_id
1 'polypeptide(L)'
;MNIQFTGCYIEKKELFNTIIDGEHILHNKKGEYINVFACFDIYYFNGKNVTGLPFINLTIDEKEGKIAKETKEKKEEKEEKEEKEEKSEKSKKEENFNYRLIILNSVIKSLELKSITNSKEIHIKFNVKKFYGAHIFNGCARILNNINEGLYEYNTDGLIFTPSNTGVCSSKTGVAAPNYKITWNESFKWKPPRYNTIDFLIRFKKNDLGGNFMGTLNNEGEDLTSYNQVKNYYTLILNVGFDEKKHGYINPYNDIINNNIKRDTKESYANSYKPCRFYPTNPSDVNAGLCNILGKLDESNNLKIYTLEGDEIEDNTIVEFAYNSENPEFWRWEPLRLRSDKTSELRSGLKNFGNAYHTANSNWQSIHNPISESILMTGNGVTVNNDDDVYYNKISKTSETQSLRDFHNLYVKSMLINKVSKSGYSLIDYAVGKGGDLPKWVSANLNFVLGLDLSKDNIENRLDGVCARYLNYAQRYAVIPKALFLHGNSTHNIKNGSALYDDKSKQIIKALFGEGAKNEVLLGKGVYNNYGIAKNGFNISSIQFALHYMFESETILNEFIKNIKECTALEGYFIGTCYDGNKIFNMLNSLKTDESISIFKNQKKIWELTKKYEAKEFNDDESSLGYAINIYQETINKTFKEYLVNFKYLLRIMENNGFVLLNETEYKQLNLPGSMGNFEQLYNFMNNEVKSNNYLLKKLGNSTQLSDEEKQISFLNNYFIFKKIRNVEYDPEELVSKKQELKEKELQEEVIGEFKKIDEEFEIQEKEKLDEKSKKLASKYLKETQDLEEQLEEQLEEQQQSKSKASESKTVDKIKLNIDEKIKLAEEKKKAKEEEKLKTAQEKKAAKEAEKSKKAETKKSQKTQTKKD
;
A
#
# COMPACT_ATOMS: atom_id res chain seq x y z
N MET A 1 0.15 -12.22 36.27
CA MET A 1 -1.30 -12.49 36.10
C MET A 1 -1.98 -11.99 37.37
N ASN A 2 -2.83 -11.01 37.29
CA ASN A 2 -3.59 -10.50 38.41
C ASN A 2 -4.89 -11.31 38.49
N ILE A 3 -5.20 -11.86 39.65
CA ILE A 3 -6.44 -12.62 39.91
C ILE A 3 -7.32 -11.75 40.81
N GLN A 4 -8.55 -11.52 40.36
CA GLN A 4 -9.57 -10.79 41.11
C GLN A 4 -10.82 -11.68 41.24
N PHE A 5 -11.44 -11.68 42.41
CA PHE A 5 -12.67 -12.41 42.69
C PHE A 5 -13.86 -11.43 42.57
N THR A 6 -14.90 -11.86 41.84
CA THR A 6 -16.09 -11.03 41.64
C THR A 6 -17.00 -10.91 42.89
N GLY A 7 -16.80 -11.73 43.90
CA GLY A 7 -17.70 -11.88 45.03
C GLY A 7 -19.03 -12.59 44.69
N CYS A 8 -19.12 -13.23 43.54
CA CYS A 8 -20.30 -13.93 43.08
C CYS A 8 -19.99 -15.42 42.86
N TYR A 9 -21.04 -16.26 42.95
CA TYR A 9 -20.97 -17.68 42.64
C TYR A 9 -22.19 -18.09 41.77
N ILE A 10 -22.10 -19.26 41.17
CA ILE A 10 -23.16 -19.92 40.42
C ILE A 10 -23.44 -21.31 40.98
N GLU A 11 -24.71 -21.77 40.88
CA GLU A 11 -25.10 -23.10 41.34
C GLU A 11 -25.24 -24.10 40.19
N LYS A 12 -25.45 -23.64 38.97
CA LYS A 12 -25.65 -24.50 37.79
C LYS A 12 -24.34 -25.19 37.41
N LYS A 13 -24.25 -26.50 37.73
CA LYS A 13 -23.04 -27.31 37.54
C LYS A 13 -22.60 -27.39 36.06
N GLU A 14 -23.54 -27.30 35.13
CA GLU A 14 -23.25 -27.28 33.69
C GLU A 14 -22.46 -26.09 33.23
N LEU A 15 -22.41 -24.99 34.00
CA LEU A 15 -21.61 -23.80 33.74
C LEU A 15 -20.24 -23.83 34.45
N PHE A 16 -19.94 -24.86 35.23
CA PHE A 16 -18.65 -24.94 35.90
C PHE A 16 -17.52 -25.20 34.90
N ASN A 17 -16.30 -24.85 35.26
CA ASN A 17 -15.11 -25.02 34.42
C ASN A 17 -15.29 -24.36 33.04
N THR A 18 -15.90 -23.18 32.99
CA THR A 18 -16.11 -22.37 31.80
C THR A 18 -15.16 -21.18 31.82
N ILE A 19 -14.49 -20.92 30.72
CA ILE A 19 -13.58 -19.76 30.54
C ILE A 19 -14.14 -18.88 29.42
N ILE A 20 -14.46 -17.65 29.79
CA ILE A 20 -14.99 -16.60 28.87
C ILE A 20 -13.94 -15.51 28.70
N ASP A 21 -13.75 -15.03 27.48
CA ASP A 21 -12.95 -13.86 27.18
C ASP A 21 -13.84 -12.61 27.07
N GLY A 22 -13.36 -11.50 27.60
CA GLY A 22 -14.14 -10.27 27.67
C GLY A 22 -13.34 -9.08 28.17
N GLU A 23 -14.01 -7.97 28.27
CA GLU A 23 -13.47 -6.70 28.72
C GLU A 23 -14.21 -6.22 29.97
N HIS A 24 -13.47 -5.93 31.05
CA HIS A 24 -14.02 -5.46 32.29
C HIS A 24 -14.09 -3.93 32.29
N ILE A 25 -15.30 -3.40 32.27
CA ILE A 25 -15.59 -1.98 32.17
C ILE A 25 -16.17 -1.49 33.49
N LEU A 26 -15.41 -0.66 34.17
CA LEU A 26 -15.77 -0.18 35.52
C LEU A 26 -16.68 1.04 35.47
N HIS A 27 -16.47 1.95 34.52
CA HIS A 27 -17.19 3.22 34.46
C HIS A 27 -17.81 3.48 33.10
N ASN A 28 -18.94 4.16 33.09
CA ASN A 28 -19.58 4.65 31.88
C ASN A 28 -18.92 5.95 31.37
N LYS A 29 -19.46 6.51 30.27
CA LYS A 29 -18.98 7.77 29.66
C LYS A 29 -19.05 8.98 30.61
N LYS A 30 -19.90 8.94 31.66
CA LYS A 30 -20.06 9.99 32.64
C LYS A 30 -19.19 9.79 33.88
N GLY A 31 -18.40 8.72 33.97
CA GLY A 31 -17.60 8.37 35.14
C GLY A 31 -18.38 7.62 36.22
N GLU A 32 -19.65 7.25 35.99
CA GLU A 32 -20.45 6.49 36.94
C GLU A 32 -20.03 5.01 36.94
N TYR A 33 -20.02 4.37 38.08
CA TYR A 33 -19.63 3.00 38.25
C TYR A 33 -20.70 2.02 37.69
N ILE A 34 -20.37 1.20 36.71
CA ILE A 34 -21.30 0.28 36.04
C ILE A 34 -20.91 -1.19 36.19
N ASN A 35 -19.64 -1.50 36.38
CA ASN A 35 -19.07 -2.84 36.59
C ASN A 35 -19.60 -3.91 35.61
N VAL A 36 -19.35 -3.69 34.31
CA VAL A 36 -19.80 -4.60 33.25
C VAL A 36 -18.64 -5.43 32.74
N PHE A 37 -18.83 -6.75 32.62
CA PHE A 37 -17.95 -7.63 31.86
C PHE A 37 -18.54 -7.86 30.47
N ALA A 38 -17.96 -7.21 29.47
CA ALA A 38 -18.39 -7.29 28.07
C ALA A 38 -17.76 -8.50 27.39
N CYS A 39 -18.47 -9.62 27.33
CA CYS A 39 -18.01 -10.89 26.79
C CYS A 39 -17.93 -10.86 25.27
N PHE A 40 -16.87 -11.41 24.66
CA PHE A 40 -16.74 -11.49 23.21
C PHE A 40 -16.25 -12.85 22.69
N ASP A 41 -15.74 -13.77 23.52
CA ASP A 41 -15.42 -15.14 23.10
C ASP A 41 -15.52 -16.12 24.28
N ILE A 42 -15.46 -17.42 24.00
CA ILE A 42 -15.47 -18.49 24.99
C ILE A 42 -14.42 -19.55 24.62
N TYR A 43 -13.62 -19.97 25.60
CA TYR A 43 -12.49 -20.87 25.37
C TYR A 43 -12.72 -22.27 25.93
N TYR A 44 -13.40 -22.34 27.07
CA TYR A 44 -13.80 -23.60 27.72
C TYR A 44 -15.27 -23.52 28.11
N PHE A 45 -15.99 -24.59 27.89
CA PHE A 45 -17.37 -24.78 28.34
C PHE A 45 -17.55 -26.13 29.02
N ASN A 46 -18.00 -26.11 30.28
CA ASN A 46 -18.18 -27.33 31.13
C ASN A 46 -16.94 -28.25 31.07
N GLY A 47 -15.75 -27.70 31.19
CA GLY A 47 -14.46 -28.41 31.16
C GLY A 47 -13.99 -28.85 29.78
N LYS A 48 -14.78 -28.64 28.73
CA LYS A 48 -14.40 -28.99 27.35
C LYS A 48 -13.72 -27.78 26.68
N ASN A 49 -12.61 -28.01 26.01
CA ASN A 49 -11.94 -27.02 25.19
C ASN A 49 -12.74 -26.76 23.89
N VAL A 50 -13.24 -25.56 23.71
CA VAL A 50 -14.02 -25.12 22.53
C VAL A 50 -13.24 -24.18 21.63
N THR A 51 -11.97 -23.86 21.90
CA THR A 51 -11.16 -22.92 21.13
C THR A 51 -10.96 -23.34 19.67
N GLY A 52 -11.04 -24.63 19.35
CA GLY A 52 -10.95 -25.14 17.97
C GLY A 52 -12.22 -24.91 17.15
N LEU A 53 -13.37 -24.67 17.78
CA LEU A 53 -14.65 -24.47 17.09
C LEU A 53 -14.63 -23.14 16.27
N PRO A 54 -15.35 -23.08 15.17
CA PRO A 54 -15.59 -21.83 14.45
C PRO A 54 -16.36 -20.84 15.34
N PHE A 55 -16.23 -19.53 15.03
CA PHE A 55 -16.86 -18.50 15.84
C PHE A 55 -18.39 -18.44 15.63
N ILE A 56 -18.82 -18.36 14.36
CA ILE A 56 -20.23 -18.29 13.97
C ILE A 56 -20.43 -18.82 12.54
N ASN A 57 -21.65 -19.33 12.24
CA ASN A 57 -22.07 -19.65 10.88
C ASN A 57 -22.88 -18.50 10.29
N LEU A 58 -22.34 -17.79 9.31
CA LEU A 58 -22.97 -16.64 8.66
C LEU A 58 -24.20 -17.01 7.81
N THR A 59 -24.30 -18.28 7.38
CA THR A 59 -25.46 -18.73 6.59
C THR A 59 -26.74 -18.87 7.43
N ILE A 60 -26.64 -19.01 8.73
CA ILE A 60 -27.78 -19.08 9.66
C ILE A 60 -28.33 -17.68 9.93
N ASP A 61 -27.46 -16.66 10.03
CA ASP A 61 -27.87 -15.27 10.32
C ASP A 61 -28.72 -14.65 9.19
N GLU A 62 -28.52 -15.09 7.93
CA GLU A 62 -29.34 -14.61 6.80
C GLU A 62 -30.80 -15.11 6.87
N LYS A 63 -31.03 -16.28 7.46
CA LYS A 63 -32.38 -16.86 7.61
C LYS A 63 -33.15 -16.25 8.78
N GLU A 64 -32.50 -15.98 9.89
CA GLU A 64 -33.14 -15.32 11.05
C GLU A 64 -33.51 -13.85 10.76
N GLY A 65 -32.71 -13.13 9.96
CA GLY A 65 -33.06 -11.77 9.50
C GLY A 65 -34.30 -11.70 8.59
N LYS A 66 -34.63 -12.77 7.87
CA LYS A 66 -35.88 -12.89 7.06
C LYS A 66 -37.07 -13.33 7.90
N ILE A 67 -36.87 -14.20 8.88
CA ILE A 67 -37.97 -14.70 9.76
C ILE A 67 -38.51 -13.54 10.63
N ALA A 68 -37.71 -12.58 11.05
CA ALA A 68 -38.18 -11.42 11.81
C ALA A 68 -39.08 -10.46 11.00
N LYS A 69 -39.05 -10.51 9.67
CA LYS A 69 -39.96 -9.75 8.78
C LYS A 69 -41.22 -10.53 8.42
N GLU A 70 -41.18 -11.87 8.34
CA GLU A 70 -42.33 -12.69 7.96
C GLU A 70 -43.25 -13.01 9.14
N THR A 71 -42.83 -12.85 10.40
CA THR A 71 -43.66 -13.13 11.60
C THR A 71 -44.69 -12.04 11.91
N LYS A 72 -44.80 -10.96 11.11
CA LYS A 72 -45.88 -9.99 11.23
C LYS A 72 -47.10 -10.27 10.37
N GLU A 73 -47.07 -11.25 9.46
CA GLU A 73 -48.17 -11.46 8.48
C GLU A 73 -48.85 -12.82 8.49
N LYS A 74 -48.52 -13.77 9.37
CA LYS A 74 -49.25 -15.06 9.43
C LYS A 74 -49.57 -15.50 10.85
N LYS A 75 -50.66 -14.97 11.38
CA LYS A 75 -51.46 -15.62 12.43
C LYS A 75 -52.68 -16.21 11.73
N GLU A 76 -52.64 -17.44 11.29
CA GLU A 76 -53.76 -18.31 10.99
C GLU A 76 -53.25 -19.50 10.18
N GLU A 77 -52.89 -20.57 10.85
CA GLU A 77 -52.88 -21.97 10.44
C GLU A 77 -52.01 -22.78 11.45
N LYS A 78 -52.61 -23.18 12.54
CA LYS A 78 -52.06 -24.14 13.50
C LYS A 78 -53.03 -25.29 13.61
N GLU A 79 -52.55 -26.53 13.34
CA GLU A 79 -52.93 -27.72 14.11
C GLU A 79 -52.33 -29.07 13.62
N GLU A 80 -51.57 -29.15 12.51
CA GLU A 80 -51.01 -30.43 12.01
C GLU A 80 -49.48 -30.58 11.95
N LYS A 81 -48.70 -29.79 12.64
CA LYS A 81 -47.19 -29.78 12.54
C LYS A 81 -46.43 -30.14 13.79
N GLU A 82 -47.02 -30.46 14.91
CA GLU A 82 -46.32 -30.60 16.18
C GLU A 82 -45.38 -31.84 16.29
N GLU A 83 -45.64 -32.96 15.63
CA GLU A 83 -44.79 -34.16 15.70
C GLU A 83 -43.53 -34.12 14.79
N LYS A 84 -43.48 -33.26 13.75
CA LYS A 84 -42.30 -33.07 12.90
C LYS A 84 -41.38 -31.99 13.41
N GLU A 85 -41.87 -31.07 14.22
CA GLU A 85 -41.07 -29.97 14.80
C GLU A 85 -40.17 -30.42 15.95
N GLU A 86 -40.58 -31.37 16.80
CA GLU A 86 -39.73 -31.88 17.91
C GLU A 86 -38.46 -32.61 17.43
N LYS A 87 -38.53 -33.35 16.31
CA LYS A 87 -37.33 -33.99 15.73
C LYS A 87 -36.43 -32.98 14.99
N SER A 88 -36.96 -31.92 14.42
CA SER A 88 -36.19 -30.85 13.78
C SER A 88 -35.59 -29.86 14.79
N GLU A 89 -36.26 -29.67 15.94
CA GLU A 89 -35.71 -28.83 17.03
C GLU A 89 -34.57 -29.54 17.81
N LYS A 90 -34.63 -30.87 17.96
CA LYS A 90 -33.49 -31.60 18.56
C LYS A 90 -32.26 -31.58 17.67
N SER A 91 -32.38 -31.78 16.37
CA SER A 91 -31.25 -31.68 15.44
C SER A 91 -30.74 -30.25 15.32
N LYS A 92 -31.60 -29.23 15.33
CA LYS A 92 -31.25 -27.82 15.36
C LYS A 92 -30.57 -27.40 16.68
N LYS A 93 -30.96 -27.99 17.82
CA LYS A 93 -30.30 -27.78 19.12
C LYS A 93 -28.89 -28.41 19.17
N GLU A 94 -28.68 -29.58 18.56
CA GLU A 94 -27.35 -30.21 18.49
C GLU A 94 -26.40 -29.48 17.51
N GLU A 95 -26.90 -28.95 16.39
CA GLU A 95 -26.11 -28.13 15.45
C GLU A 95 -25.69 -26.79 16.05
N ASN A 96 -26.45 -26.20 16.94
CA ASN A 96 -26.16 -24.90 17.54
C ASN A 96 -24.97 -24.87 18.50
N PHE A 97 -24.56 -25.99 19.12
CA PHE A 97 -23.41 -26.07 20.03
C PHE A 97 -22.04 -26.19 19.31
N ASN A 98 -21.99 -26.09 17.97
CA ASN A 98 -20.77 -26.16 17.18
C ASN A 98 -20.08 -24.79 16.94
N TYR A 99 -20.60 -23.71 17.52
CA TYR A 99 -20.10 -22.36 17.32
C TYR A 99 -19.88 -21.63 18.65
N ARG A 100 -18.70 -21.01 18.81
CA ARG A 100 -18.31 -20.34 20.06
C ARG A 100 -19.25 -19.23 20.48
N LEU A 101 -19.70 -18.37 19.56
CA LEU A 101 -20.62 -17.26 19.86
C LEU A 101 -21.99 -17.76 20.34
N ILE A 102 -22.50 -18.87 19.79
CA ILE A 102 -23.77 -19.48 20.22
C ILE A 102 -23.63 -20.07 21.61
N ILE A 103 -22.53 -20.79 21.88
CA ILE A 103 -22.23 -21.30 23.23
C ILE A 103 -22.15 -20.13 24.22
N LEU A 104 -21.40 -19.08 23.90
CA LEU A 104 -21.25 -17.90 24.76
C LEU A 104 -22.62 -17.27 25.08
N ASN A 105 -23.46 -17.04 24.08
CA ASN A 105 -24.81 -16.51 24.29
C ASN A 105 -25.68 -17.40 25.18
N SER A 106 -25.60 -18.73 24.99
CA SER A 106 -26.33 -19.70 25.81
C SER A 106 -25.85 -19.65 27.27
N VAL A 107 -24.54 -19.62 27.49
CA VAL A 107 -23.93 -19.50 28.83
C VAL A 107 -24.40 -18.24 29.53
N ILE A 108 -24.27 -17.08 28.88
CA ILE A 108 -24.65 -15.80 29.51
C ILE A 108 -26.15 -15.69 29.75
N LYS A 109 -27.00 -16.19 28.87
CA LYS A 109 -28.45 -16.28 29.12
C LYS A 109 -28.83 -17.19 30.29
N SER A 110 -28.04 -18.23 30.53
CA SER A 110 -28.27 -19.21 31.60
C SER A 110 -27.60 -18.83 32.92
N LEU A 111 -26.81 -17.73 32.91
CA LEU A 111 -26.00 -17.28 34.04
C LEU A 111 -26.89 -16.68 35.13
N GLU A 112 -27.00 -17.38 36.27
CA GLU A 112 -27.68 -16.88 37.45
C GLU A 112 -26.62 -16.70 38.54
N LEU A 113 -26.28 -15.44 38.79
CA LEU A 113 -25.28 -15.09 39.81
C LEU A 113 -25.92 -14.96 41.17
N LYS A 114 -25.23 -15.42 42.21
CA LYS A 114 -25.56 -15.24 43.60
C LYS A 114 -24.39 -14.56 44.33
N SER A 115 -24.69 -13.66 45.24
CA SER A 115 -23.69 -13.00 46.08
C SER A 115 -23.17 -13.93 47.17
N ILE A 116 -21.85 -13.96 47.38
CA ILE A 116 -21.23 -14.70 48.49
C ILE A 116 -21.64 -14.11 49.83
N THR A 117 -21.92 -12.80 49.89
CA THR A 117 -22.30 -12.12 51.16
C THR A 117 -23.78 -12.11 51.43
N ASN A 118 -24.59 -12.91 50.71
CA ASN A 118 -26.05 -12.90 50.78
C ASN A 118 -26.71 -11.52 50.55
N SER A 119 -25.99 -10.59 49.96
CA SER A 119 -26.54 -9.33 49.48
C SER A 119 -27.51 -9.57 48.30
N LYS A 120 -28.63 -8.87 48.30
CA LYS A 120 -29.56 -8.91 47.16
C LYS A 120 -29.01 -8.18 45.91
N GLU A 121 -27.98 -7.41 46.10
CA GLU A 121 -27.37 -6.62 45.01
C GLU A 121 -26.14 -7.37 44.45
N ILE A 122 -26.19 -7.69 43.16
CA ILE A 122 -25.07 -8.20 42.39
C ILE A 122 -24.46 -7.07 41.62
N HIS A 123 -23.20 -6.75 41.98
CA HIS A 123 -22.55 -5.55 41.43
C HIS A 123 -21.86 -5.75 40.08
N ILE A 124 -21.82 -6.97 39.53
CA ILE A 124 -21.22 -7.26 38.24
C ILE A 124 -22.29 -7.70 37.21
N LYS A 125 -22.27 -7.12 36.03
CA LYS A 125 -23.13 -7.50 34.88
C LYS A 125 -22.33 -8.16 33.79
N PHE A 126 -22.84 -9.23 33.21
CA PHE A 126 -22.24 -9.91 32.06
C PHE A 126 -23.08 -9.65 30.82
N ASN A 127 -22.49 -9.02 29.80
CA ASN A 127 -23.16 -8.75 28.54
C ASN A 127 -22.34 -9.30 27.37
N VAL A 128 -22.98 -9.92 26.39
CA VAL A 128 -22.27 -10.34 25.15
C VAL A 128 -22.20 -9.14 24.20
N LYS A 129 -21.01 -8.84 23.69
CA LYS A 129 -20.85 -7.82 22.64
C LYS A 129 -21.63 -8.23 21.41
N LYS A 130 -22.24 -7.26 20.71
CA LYS A 130 -22.99 -7.51 19.47
C LYS A 130 -22.03 -7.69 18.30
N PHE A 131 -22.26 -8.74 17.53
CA PHE A 131 -21.54 -9.04 16.31
C PHE A 131 -22.46 -8.91 15.11
N TYR A 132 -21.90 -8.48 13.99
CA TYR A 132 -22.61 -8.35 12.70
C TYR A 132 -21.81 -9.13 11.66
N GLY A 133 -22.47 -10.03 10.93
CA GLY A 133 -21.89 -10.86 9.87
C GLY A 133 -22.44 -10.56 8.49
N ALA A 134 -22.17 -11.42 7.53
CA ALA A 134 -22.63 -11.45 6.14
C ALA A 134 -22.23 -10.21 5.29
N HIS A 135 -22.66 -9.02 5.68
CA HIS A 135 -22.34 -7.76 4.98
C HIS A 135 -21.49 -6.85 5.87
N ILE A 136 -20.17 -6.95 5.73
CA ILE A 136 -19.20 -6.31 6.62
C ILE A 136 -19.38 -4.79 6.71
N PHE A 137 -19.60 -4.11 5.57
CA PHE A 137 -19.80 -2.65 5.54
C PHE A 137 -21.09 -2.23 6.25
N ASN A 138 -22.17 -2.97 6.06
CA ASN A 138 -23.42 -2.72 6.79
C ASN A 138 -23.24 -2.94 8.30
N GLY A 139 -22.47 -3.95 8.70
CA GLY A 139 -22.11 -4.21 10.10
C GLY A 139 -21.33 -3.05 10.69
N CYS A 140 -20.28 -2.59 9.98
CA CYS A 140 -19.49 -1.42 10.37
C CYS A 140 -20.35 -0.17 10.50
N ALA A 141 -21.21 0.12 9.50
CA ALA A 141 -22.10 1.27 9.52
C ALA A 141 -23.04 1.25 10.73
N ARG A 142 -23.63 0.11 11.08
CA ARG A 142 -24.50 -0.02 12.27
C ARG A 142 -23.74 0.26 13.56
N ILE A 143 -22.53 -0.29 13.72
CA ILE A 143 -21.73 -0.08 14.95
C ILE A 143 -21.29 1.39 15.04
N LEU A 144 -20.76 1.95 13.94
CA LEU A 144 -20.23 3.34 13.93
C LEU A 144 -21.35 4.36 14.12
N ASN A 145 -22.53 4.16 13.51
CA ASN A 145 -23.69 5.01 13.77
C ASN A 145 -24.11 4.95 15.25
N ASN A 146 -24.15 3.76 15.86
CA ASN A 146 -24.48 3.62 17.29
C ASN A 146 -23.44 4.31 18.18
N ILE A 147 -22.15 4.31 17.78
CA ILE A 147 -21.09 5.05 18.49
C ILE A 147 -21.33 6.56 18.37
N ASN A 148 -21.59 7.05 17.17
CA ASN A 148 -21.80 8.47 16.87
C ASN A 148 -23.08 9.02 17.51
N GLU A 149 -24.14 8.21 17.58
CA GLU A 149 -25.41 8.52 18.28
C GLU A 149 -25.31 8.36 19.80
N GLY A 150 -24.15 7.93 20.32
CA GLY A 150 -23.91 7.80 21.75
C GLY A 150 -24.63 6.63 22.43
N LEU A 151 -25.13 5.66 21.68
CA LEU A 151 -25.97 4.54 22.17
C LEU A 151 -25.22 3.50 23.01
N TYR A 152 -23.90 3.53 23.06
CA TYR A 152 -23.12 2.71 24.00
C TYR A 152 -22.97 3.41 25.34
N GLU A 153 -23.19 2.69 26.41
CA GLU A 153 -23.08 3.18 27.79
C GLU A 153 -21.64 3.56 28.15
N TYR A 154 -20.65 2.86 27.56
CA TYR A 154 -19.22 3.03 27.84
C TYR A 154 -18.46 3.55 26.62
N ASN A 155 -17.22 4.01 26.83
CA ASN A 155 -16.34 4.48 25.76
C ASN A 155 -15.89 3.32 24.87
N THR A 156 -15.81 3.59 23.58
CA THR A 156 -15.33 2.65 22.54
C THR A 156 -14.15 3.25 21.81
N ASP A 157 -13.16 2.43 21.43
CA ASP A 157 -11.93 2.86 20.76
C ASP A 157 -11.81 2.38 19.30
N GLY A 158 -12.84 1.71 18.76
CA GLY A 158 -12.86 1.27 17.37
C GLY A 158 -13.64 -0.01 17.12
N LEU A 159 -13.24 -0.75 16.10
CA LEU A 159 -13.88 -1.99 15.65
C LEU A 159 -12.91 -3.18 15.75
N ILE A 160 -13.46 -4.35 16.05
CA ILE A 160 -12.73 -5.62 16.01
C ILE A 160 -13.39 -6.54 14.98
N PHE A 161 -12.57 -7.06 14.06
CA PHE A 161 -12.97 -8.02 13.03
C PHE A 161 -12.48 -9.41 13.45
N THR A 162 -13.41 -10.30 13.76
CA THR A 162 -13.10 -11.67 14.20
C THR A 162 -13.42 -12.64 13.08
N PRO A 163 -12.52 -13.59 12.71
CA PRO A 163 -12.82 -14.60 11.72
C PRO A 163 -13.99 -15.49 12.14
N SER A 164 -14.96 -15.69 11.22
CA SER A 164 -16.19 -16.44 11.50
C SER A 164 -15.98 -17.97 11.60
N ASN A 165 -15.08 -18.50 10.78
CA ASN A 165 -14.98 -19.94 10.52
C ASN A 165 -13.71 -20.62 11.05
N THR A 166 -12.86 -19.92 11.81
CA THR A 166 -11.60 -20.48 12.32
C THR A 166 -11.60 -20.61 13.85
N GLY A 167 -10.73 -21.47 14.36
CA GLY A 167 -10.45 -21.56 15.79
C GLY A 167 -9.66 -20.35 16.31
N VAL A 168 -9.59 -20.21 17.61
CA VAL A 168 -8.87 -19.10 18.28
C VAL A 168 -7.39 -19.11 17.90
N CYS A 169 -6.88 -17.97 17.47
CA CYS A 169 -5.51 -17.77 17.00
C CYS A 169 -5.07 -18.74 15.88
N SER A 170 -6.01 -19.24 15.08
CA SER A 170 -5.77 -20.19 13.99
C SER A 170 -6.30 -19.63 12.67
N SER A 171 -5.68 -20.05 11.56
CA SER A 171 -6.18 -19.82 10.19
C SER A 171 -7.00 -21.00 9.64
N LYS A 172 -7.30 -22.01 10.49
CA LYS A 172 -7.97 -23.25 10.11
C LYS A 172 -9.19 -23.52 10.97
N THR A 173 -10.22 -24.13 10.36
CA THR A 173 -11.40 -24.65 11.06
C THR A 173 -11.05 -25.93 11.84
N GLY A 174 -11.61 -26.09 13.03
CA GLY A 174 -11.42 -27.27 13.87
C GLY A 174 -10.10 -27.34 14.64
N VAL A 175 -9.22 -26.35 14.45
CA VAL A 175 -7.89 -26.32 15.08
C VAL A 175 -7.70 -24.97 15.78
N ALA A 176 -7.33 -25.02 17.06
CA ALA A 176 -6.86 -23.85 17.79
C ALA A 176 -5.32 -23.75 17.74
N ALA A 177 -4.82 -22.56 18.05
CA ALA A 177 -3.39 -22.38 18.25
C ALA A 177 -2.88 -23.16 19.45
N PRO A 178 -1.56 -23.51 19.48
CA PRO A 178 -0.92 -24.10 20.65
C PRO A 178 -1.04 -23.19 21.89
N ASN A 179 -0.97 -23.78 23.07
CA ASN A 179 -1.11 -23.13 24.40
C ASN A 179 0.11 -22.26 24.79
N TYR A 180 0.58 -21.41 23.85
CA TYR A 180 1.60 -20.39 24.17
C TYR A 180 1.20 -19.05 23.56
N LYS A 181 1.77 -17.96 24.04
CA LYS A 181 1.44 -16.59 23.60
C LYS A 181 1.84 -16.38 22.14
N ILE A 182 0.85 -16.21 21.26
CA ILE A 182 1.03 -15.87 19.85
C ILE A 182 0.11 -14.71 19.47
N THR A 183 0.45 -14.03 18.39
CA THR A 183 -0.42 -13.00 17.79
C THR A 183 -1.43 -13.66 16.86
N TRP A 184 -2.71 -13.29 17.00
CA TRP A 184 -3.74 -13.73 16.08
C TRP A 184 -3.77 -12.85 14.83
N ASN A 185 -3.10 -13.29 13.79
CA ASN A 185 -2.94 -12.51 12.55
C ASN A 185 -4.24 -12.38 11.74
N GLU A 186 -5.21 -13.27 11.97
CA GLU A 186 -6.50 -13.27 11.27
C GLU A 186 -7.53 -12.33 11.94
N SER A 187 -7.27 -11.84 13.15
CA SER A 187 -8.11 -10.85 13.84
C SER A 187 -7.57 -9.44 13.61
N PHE A 188 -8.41 -8.55 13.10
CA PHE A 188 -8.03 -7.16 12.83
C PHE A 188 -8.70 -6.20 13.80
N LYS A 189 -7.98 -5.15 14.18
CA LYS A 189 -8.50 -4.05 14.98
C LYS A 189 -8.35 -2.76 14.18
N TRP A 190 -9.46 -2.05 14.04
CA TRP A 190 -9.46 -0.71 13.47
C TRP A 190 -9.75 0.31 14.56
N LYS A 191 -9.02 1.41 14.53
CA LYS A 191 -9.24 2.57 15.40
C LYS A 191 -9.38 3.82 14.53
N PRO A 192 -10.20 4.77 14.93
CA PRO A 192 -10.19 6.11 14.32
C PRO A 192 -8.76 6.67 14.28
N PRO A 193 -8.37 7.41 13.24
CA PRO A 193 -6.99 7.90 13.06
C PRO A 193 -6.39 8.57 14.30
N ARG A 194 -7.20 9.33 15.03
CA ARG A 194 -6.80 10.01 16.28
C ARG A 194 -6.37 9.10 17.43
N TYR A 195 -6.71 7.80 17.35
CA TYR A 195 -6.33 6.78 18.36
C TYR A 195 -5.19 5.87 17.89
N ASN A 196 -4.59 6.15 16.74
CA ASN A 196 -3.39 5.47 16.29
C ASN A 196 -2.18 6.08 17.00
N THR A 197 -1.86 5.52 18.16
CA THR A 197 -0.76 5.97 19.03
C THR A 197 0.36 4.94 19.06
N ILE A 198 1.56 5.37 19.46
CA ILE A 198 2.71 4.49 19.60
C ILE A 198 3.32 4.70 21.00
N ASP A 199 3.57 3.59 21.71
CA ASP A 199 4.30 3.60 22.96
C ASP A 199 5.80 3.51 22.68
N PHE A 200 6.55 4.55 23.04
CA PHE A 200 8.00 4.59 22.90
C PHE A 200 8.70 4.51 24.25
N LEU A 201 9.82 3.81 24.29
CA LEU A 201 10.80 3.98 25.34
C LEU A 201 11.60 5.26 25.07
N ILE A 202 11.55 6.20 26.01
CA ILE A 202 12.16 7.52 25.86
C ILE A 202 13.58 7.52 26.37
N ARG A 203 14.48 8.17 25.60
CA ARG A 203 15.79 8.58 26.03
C ARG A 203 16.04 10.04 25.66
N PHE A 204 16.62 10.80 26.58
CA PHE A 204 17.04 12.16 26.26
C PHE A 204 18.26 12.14 25.34
N LYS A 205 18.26 12.97 24.30
CA LYS A 205 19.46 13.21 23.49
C LYS A 205 20.53 13.83 24.38
N LYS A 206 21.75 13.30 24.34
CA LYS A 206 22.86 13.82 25.12
C LYS A 206 23.69 14.83 24.30
N ASN A 207 24.30 15.79 24.99
CA ASN A 207 25.34 16.65 24.44
C ASN A 207 26.70 15.97 24.53
N ASP A 208 27.75 16.60 23.99
CA ASP A 208 29.13 16.07 23.97
C ASP A 208 29.74 15.86 25.38
N LEU A 209 29.18 16.53 26.41
CA LEU A 209 29.60 16.42 27.81
C LEU A 209 28.80 15.38 28.59
N GLY A 210 27.87 14.64 27.92
CA GLY A 210 27.03 13.58 28.53
C GLY A 210 25.78 14.09 29.24
N GLY A 211 25.56 15.40 29.35
CA GLY A 211 24.31 16.00 29.86
C GLY A 211 23.18 15.94 28.84
N ASN A 212 21.94 16.22 29.28
CA ASN A 212 20.83 16.29 28.36
C ASN A 212 21.00 17.48 27.41
N PHE A 213 20.79 17.25 26.10
CA PHE A 213 20.82 18.33 25.11
C PHE A 213 19.57 19.21 25.28
N MET A 214 19.77 20.44 25.62
CA MET A 214 18.74 21.47 25.74
C MET A 214 18.84 22.42 24.55
N GLY A 215 17.75 22.53 23.79
CA GLY A 215 17.62 23.51 22.71
C GLY A 215 16.80 24.72 23.13
N THR A 216 16.96 25.79 22.40
CA THR A 216 16.23 27.06 22.64
C THR A 216 15.41 27.41 21.42
N LEU A 217 14.14 27.70 21.59
CA LEU A 217 13.22 28.16 20.57
C LEU A 217 13.00 29.66 20.75
N ASN A 218 13.35 30.45 19.74
CA ASN A 218 13.05 31.88 19.67
C ASN A 218 11.85 32.05 18.73
N ASN A 219 10.84 32.82 19.17
CA ASN A 219 9.72 33.19 18.30
C ASN A 219 10.15 34.41 17.46
N GLU A 220 10.05 34.32 16.14
CA GLU A 220 10.29 35.47 15.27
C GLU A 220 9.28 36.57 15.53
N GLY A 221 9.79 37.84 15.69
CA GLY A 221 8.98 39.03 15.89
C GLY A 221 8.63 39.35 17.36
N GLU A 222 9.09 38.56 18.32
CA GLU A 222 8.95 38.87 19.73
C GLU A 222 10.19 39.64 20.29
N ASP A 223 9.97 40.45 21.33
CA ASP A 223 11.05 41.17 21.96
C ASP A 223 11.96 40.22 22.73
N LEU A 224 13.13 39.96 22.19
CA LEU A 224 14.15 39.03 22.72
C LEU A 224 14.76 39.53 24.06
N THR A 225 14.44 40.76 24.51
CA THR A 225 14.91 41.31 25.81
C THR A 225 14.05 40.88 26.99
N SER A 226 12.88 40.31 26.72
CA SER A 226 11.96 39.79 27.75
C SER A 226 12.28 38.34 28.11
N TYR A 227 12.58 38.10 29.40
CA TYR A 227 12.95 36.75 29.92
C TYR A 227 11.92 35.65 29.66
N ASN A 228 10.67 35.99 29.39
CA ASN A 228 9.55 35.05 29.16
C ASN A 228 9.42 34.58 27.69
N GLN A 229 10.24 35.03 26.75
CA GLN A 229 10.05 34.79 25.32
C GLN A 229 10.92 33.64 24.77
N VAL A 230 11.94 33.22 25.53
CA VAL A 230 12.81 32.10 25.17
C VAL A 230 12.24 30.83 25.76
N LYS A 231 11.79 29.94 24.90
CA LYS A 231 11.29 28.61 25.28
C LYS A 231 12.40 27.57 25.13
N ASN A 232 12.66 26.83 26.18
CA ASN A 232 13.61 25.73 26.17
C ASN A 232 12.90 24.41 25.93
N TYR A 233 13.58 23.49 25.23
CA TYR A 233 13.07 22.18 24.94
C TYR A 233 14.15 21.10 25.11
N TYR A 234 13.70 19.88 25.35
CA TYR A 234 14.53 18.69 25.20
C TYR A 234 14.21 17.97 23.90
N THR A 235 15.24 17.37 23.27
CA THR A 235 15.08 16.43 22.18
C THR A 235 15.09 15.01 22.75
N LEU A 236 14.01 14.30 22.51
CA LEU A 236 13.86 12.91 22.90
C LEU A 236 14.23 11.98 21.73
N ILE A 237 14.85 10.86 22.08
CA ILE A 237 15.06 9.71 21.18
C ILE A 237 13.98 8.69 21.49
N LEU A 238 13.11 8.45 20.51
CA LEU A 238 11.98 7.53 20.61
C LEU A 238 12.44 6.13 20.21
N ASN A 239 12.42 5.18 21.16
CA ASN A 239 12.90 3.83 20.92
C ASN A 239 11.75 2.83 20.94
N VAL A 240 11.89 1.77 20.15
CA VAL A 240 11.00 0.60 20.07
C VAL A 240 11.75 -0.68 20.35
N GLY A 241 11.05 -1.74 20.73
CA GLY A 241 11.67 -3.05 20.88
C GLY A 241 12.00 -3.67 19.53
N PHE A 242 13.29 -3.95 19.29
CA PHE A 242 13.78 -4.41 17.99
C PHE A 242 14.56 -5.71 18.13
N ASP A 243 14.29 -6.66 17.22
CA ASP A 243 15.00 -7.93 17.08
C ASP A 243 15.42 -8.11 15.61
N GLU A 244 16.71 -8.04 15.32
CA GLU A 244 17.25 -8.18 13.98
C GLU A 244 16.80 -9.47 13.27
N LYS A 245 16.60 -10.57 14.01
CA LYS A 245 16.14 -11.84 13.43
C LYS A 245 14.68 -11.82 12.97
N LYS A 246 13.85 -11.04 13.67
CA LYS A 246 12.41 -10.93 13.37
C LYS A 246 12.11 -9.76 12.46
N HIS A 247 12.83 -8.64 12.64
CA HIS A 247 12.55 -7.37 11.99
C HIS A 247 13.54 -7.04 10.88
N GLY A 248 14.59 -7.88 10.71
CA GLY A 248 15.63 -7.67 9.71
C GLY A 248 16.64 -6.58 10.09
N TYR A 249 17.25 -5.99 9.07
CA TYR A 249 18.21 -4.90 9.25
C TYR A 249 17.51 -3.57 9.53
N ILE A 250 18.18 -2.64 10.20
CA ILE A 250 17.64 -1.28 10.41
C ILE A 250 17.65 -0.51 9.09
N ASN A 251 18.81 -0.48 8.43
CA ASN A 251 18.98 0.16 7.11
C ASN A 251 20.02 -0.60 6.29
N PRO A 252 19.64 -1.69 5.63
CA PRO A 252 20.57 -2.55 4.90
C PRO A 252 21.22 -1.83 3.71
N TYR A 253 20.56 -0.86 3.11
CA TYR A 253 21.10 -0.04 2.03
C TYR A 253 22.30 0.80 2.52
N ASN A 254 22.15 1.53 3.61
CA ASN A 254 23.25 2.31 4.21
C ASN A 254 24.39 1.45 4.72
N ASP A 255 24.11 0.25 5.25
CA ASP A 255 25.13 -0.67 5.69
C ASP A 255 26.05 -1.10 4.52
N ILE A 256 25.50 -1.32 3.34
CA ILE A 256 26.27 -1.63 2.13
C ILE A 256 27.07 -0.41 1.65
N ILE A 257 26.45 0.77 1.56
CA ILE A 257 27.11 2.01 1.12
C ILE A 257 28.31 2.33 2.01
N ASN A 258 28.18 2.13 3.33
CA ASN A 258 29.23 2.41 4.30
C ASN A 258 30.14 1.21 4.58
N ASN A 259 29.91 0.08 3.92
CA ASN A 259 30.64 -1.17 4.14
C ASN A 259 30.59 -1.67 5.60
N ASN A 260 29.44 -1.46 6.27
CA ASN A 260 29.20 -1.89 7.65
C ASN A 260 28.77 -3.37 7.71
N ILE A 261 29.61 -4.24 7.18
CA ILE A 261 29.31 -5.68 7.12
C ILE A 261 29.73 -6.32 8.44
N LYS A 262 28.73 -6.68 9.28
CA LYS A 262 28.97 -7.43 10.52
C LYS A 262 29.25 -8.89 10.17
N ARG A 263 30.38 -9.44 10.59
CA ARG A 263 30.66 -10.89 10.52
C ARG A 263 30.11 -11.56 11.77
N ASP A 264 29.49 -12.74 11.62
CA ASP A 264 28.97 -13.51 12.76
C ASP A 264 30.08 -13.87 13.76
N THR A 265 30.03 -13.24 14.93
CA THR A 265 30.75 -13.74 16.12
C THR A 265 29.77 -14.58 16.94
N LYS A 266 30.20 -15.76 17.40
CA LYS A 266 29.36 -16.72 18.14
C LYS A 266 28.69 -16.17 19.41
N GLU A 267 29.06 -14.96 19.86
CA GLU A 267 28.55 -14.31 21.06
C GLU A 267 27.25 -13.52 20.89
N SER A 268 26.80 -13.27 19.65
CA SER A 268 25.64 -12.39 19.40
C SER A 268 24.24 -13.03 19.59
N TYR A 269 24.17 -14.31 19.97
CA TYR A 269 22.93 -15.08 19.90
C TYR A 269 21.99 -14.98 21.12
N ALA A 270 22.46 -14.53 22.29
CA ALA A 270 21.71 -14.64 23.53
C ALA A 270 20.71 -13.50 23.80
N ASN A 271 20.86 -12.31 23.18
CA ASN A 271 20.09 -11.12 23.53
C ASN A 271 19.78 -10.22 22.32
N SER A 272 19.08 -10.77 21.30
CA SER A 272 18.78 -10.01 20.08
C SER A 272 17.70 -8.92 20.25
N TYR A 273 16.78 -9.07 21.23
CA TYR A 273 15.72 -8.07 21.46
C TYR A 273 16.22 -6.95 22.37
N LYS A 274 16.31 -5.75 21.80
CA LYS A 274 16.87 -4.55 22.44
C LYS A 274 16.15 -3.29 22.01
N PRO A 275 16.22 -2.18 22.77
CA PRO A 275 15.68 -0.92 22.33
C PRO A 275 16.50 -0.39 21.16
N CYS A 276 15.81 0.10 20.13
CA CYS A 276 16.39 0.74 18.97
C CYS A 276 15.58 1.98 18.61
N ARG A 277 16.29 3.05 18.21
CA ARG A 277 15.60 4.24 17.69
C ARG A 277 14.64 3.87 16.58
N PHE A 278 13.46 4.49 16.58
CA PHE A 278 12.41 4.21 15.62
C PHE A 278 12.76 4.75 14.23
N TYR A 279 12.85 3.85 13.27
CA TYR A 279 13.04 4.14 11.85
C TYR A 279 11.93 3.45 11.07
N PRO A 280 10.81 4.12 10.81
CA PRO A 280 9.66 3.53 10.12
C PRO A 280 9.90 3.35 8.62
N THR A 281 8.97 2.59 8.02
CA THR A 281 8.84 2.42 6.58
C THR A 281 7.40 2.69 6.14
N ASN A 282 7.22 3.16 4.90
CA ASN A 282 5.93 3.42 4.28
C ASN A 282 5.04 4.41 5.07
N PRO A 283 5.42 5.71 5.10
CA PRO A 283 6.60 6.31 4.48
C PRO A 283 7.88 6.12 5.30
N SER A 284 9.02 6.13 4.63
CA SER A 284 10.32 6.13 5.32
C SER A 284 10.61 7.53 5.84
N ASP A 285 10.92 7.63 7.14
CA ASP A 285 11.33 8.87 7.79
C ASP A 285 12.51 8.60 8.73
N VAL A 286 13.65 9.16 8.41
CA VAL A 286 14.89 9.01 9.21
C VAL A 286 14.82 9.79 10.51
N ASN A 287 13.95 10.78 10.61
CA ASN A 287 13.79 11.68 11.76
C ASN A 287 12.58 11.32 12.64
N ALA A 288 11.75 10.36 12.23
CA ALA A 288 10.59 9.92 12.99
C ALA A 288 10.90 9.43 14.43
N GLY A 289 12.14 9.01 14.69
CA GLY A 289 12.59 8.62 16.02
C GLY A 289 13.13 9.77 16.86
N LEU A 290 12.85 11.03 16.52
CA LEU A 290 13.22 12.23 17.28
C LEU A 290 11.99 13.08 17.56
N CYS A 291 11.94 13.65 18.77
CA CYS A 291 10.84 14.53 19.19
C CYS A 291 11.38 15.65 20.09
N ASN A 292 11.02 16.89 19.79
CA ASN A 292 11.27 18.04 20.67
C ASN A 292 10.05 18.28 21.55
N ILE A 293 10.27 18.48 22.83
CA ILE A 293 9.19 18.81 23.79
C ILE A 293 9.60 20.04 24.60
N LEU A 294 8.72 21.04 24.57
CA LEU A 294 8.88 22.24 25.38
C LEU A 294 8.84 21.90 26.86
N GLY A 295 9.75 22.47 27.60
CA GLY A 295 9.81 22.30 29.05
C GLY A 295 9.39 23.56 29.81
N LYS A 296 9.16 23.34 31.11
CA LYS A 296 8.98 24.40 32.08
C LYS A 296 10.11 24.31 33.10
N LEU A 297 10.64 25.43 33.51
CA LEU A 297 11.64 25.46 34.58
C LEU A 297 10.95 25.24 35.95
N ASP A 298 11.52 24.35 36.76
CA ASP A 298 11.10 24.16 38.13
C ASP A 298 11.69 25.26 39.03
N GLU A 299 11.34 25.23 40.32
CA GLU A 299 11.83 26.21 41.36
C GLU A 299 13.36 26.19 41.50
N SER A 300 14.01 25.12 41.09
CA SER A 300 15.47 24.95 41.09
C SER A 300 16.13 25.28 39.74
N ASN A 301 15.39 25.87 38.81
CA ASN A 301 15.84 26.23 37.46
C ASN A 301 16.19 25.01 36.57
N ASN A 302 15.70 23.79 36.89
CA ASN A 302 15.84 22.64 36.01
C ASN A 302 14.69 22.60 35.02
N LEU A 303 15.01 22.31 33.76
CA LEU A 303 13.99 22.14 32.73
C LEU A 303 13.29 20.79 32.91
N LYS A 304 11.96 20.82 33.08
CA LYS A 304 11.09 19.65 33.15
C LYS A 304 10.13 19.61 31.97
N ILE A 305 9.85 18.44 31.47
CA ILE A 305 8.90 18.21 30.38
C ILE A 305 7.77 17.29 30.86
N TYR A 306 6.58 17.48 30.30
CA TYR A 306 5.37 16.79 30.76
C TYR A 306 4.57 16.23 29.60
N THR A 307 3.81 15.18 29.86
CA THR A 307 2.77 14.68 28.98
C THR A 307 1.57 15.64 28.95
N LEU A 308 0.66 15.43 28.01
CA LEU A 308 -0.59 16.19 27.95
C LEU A 308 -1.50 15.91 29.16
N GLU A 309 -1.42 14.73 29.77
CA GLU A 309 -2.11 14.38 31.03
C GLU A 309 -1.43 14.98 32.28
N GLY A 310 -0.23 15.57 32.14
CA GLY A 310 0.48 16.26 33.24
C GLY A 310 1.54 15.39 33.93
N ASP A 311 1.82 14.19 33.44
CA ASP A 311 2.90 13.34 34.01
C ASP A 311 4.26 13.88 33.63
N GLU A 312 5.22 13.94 34.56
CA GLU A 312 6.60 14.28 34.26
C GLU A 312 7.27 13.16 33.44
N ILE A 313 7.94 13.56 32.34
CA ILE A 313 8.68 12.62 31.46
C ILE A 313 10.12 12.52 31.91
N GLU A 314 10.51 11.34 32.37
CA GLU A 314 11.88 11.01 32.79
C GLU A 314 12.61 10.15 31.76
N ASP A 315 13.95 10.11 31.83
CA ASP A 315 14.77 9.22 31.02
C ASP A 315 14.44 7.74 31.33
N ASN A 316 14.43 6.90 30.32
CA ASN A 316 14.05 5.48 30.42
C ASN A 316 12.64 5.20 30.93
N THR A 317 11.66 6.05 30.55
CA THR A 317 10.23 5.81 30.75
C THR A 317 9.56 5.43 29.44
N ILE A 318 8.40 4.78 29.53
CA ILE A 318 7.58 4.46 28.35
C ILE A 318 6.40 5.43 28.31
N VAL A 319 6.30 6.16 27.21
CA VAL A 319 5.29 7.19 27.01
C VAL A 319 4.51 6.89 25.74
N GLU A 320 3.20 7.09 25.78
CA GLU A 320 2.31 7.00 24.63
C GLU A 320 2.30 8.31 23.85
N PHE A 321 2.52 8.23 22.54
CA PHE A 321 2.55 9.40 21.66
C PHE A 321 1.49 9.33 20.56
N ALA A 322 0.84 10.46 20.28
CA ALA A 322 0.13 10.70 19.04
C ALA A 322 1.03 11.43 18.03
N TYR A 323 0.74 11.26 16.75
CA TYR A 323 1.48 11.93 15.67
C TYR A 323 0.59 12.96 14.99
N ASN A 324 1.04 14.20 14.92
CA ASN A 324 0.38 15.30 14.25
C ASN A 324 1.23 15.77 13.06
N SER A 325 0.80 15.43 11.84
CA SER A 325 1.52 15.78 10.62
C SER A 325 1.55 17.29 10.31
N GLU A 326 0.64 18.07 10.89
CA GLU A 326 0.55 19.52 10.67
C GLU A 326 1.65 20.29 11.42
N ASN A 327 2.19 19.69 12.49
CA ASN A 327 3.28 20.29 13.23
C ASN A 327 4.60 20.28 12.45
N PRO A 328 5.53 21.22 12.68
CA PRO A 328 6.86 21.22 12.08
C PRO A 328 7.63 19.93 12.37
N GLU A 329 8.61 19.61 11.52
CA GLU A 329 9.50 18.48 11.75
C GLU A 329 10.12 18.53 13.15
N PHE A 330 10.30 17.36 13.78
CA PHE A 330 10.69 17.16 15.18
C PHE A 330 9.64 17.56 16.24
N TRP A 331 8.54 18.22 15.91
CA TRP A 331 7.46 18.63 16.82
C TRP A 331 6.16 17.83 16.56
N ARG A 332 6.20 16.87 15.65
CA ARG A 332 5.02 16.09 15.22
C ARG A 332 4.54 15.07 16.23
N TRP A 333 5.39 14.66 17.16
CA TRP A 333 5.03 13.73 18.22
C TRP A 333 4.54 14.48 19.46
N GLU A 334 3.33 14.16 19.91
CA GLU A 334 2.68 14.73 21.07
C GLU A 334 2.63 13.67 22.18
N PRO A 335 3.28 13.88 23.35
CA PRO A 335 3.29 12.94 24.45
C PRO A 335 1.94 12.97 25.16
N LEU A 336 1.16 11.90 25.06
CA LEU A 336 -0.18 11.86 25.64
C LEU A 336 -0.13 11.57 27.15
N ARG A 337 0.46 10.43 27.53
CA ARG A 337 0.50 9.96 28.91
C ARG A 337 1.67 9.03 29.18
N LEU A 338 2.03 8.88 30.44
CA LEU A 338 3.01 7.92 30.92
C LEU A 338 2.39 6.51 30.98
N ARG A 339 3.07 5.53 30.41
CA ARG A 339 2.70 4.11 30.53
C ARG A 339 3.37 3.52 31.77
N SER A 340 2.77 3.82 32.93
CA SER A 340 3.30 3.37 34.25
C SER A 340 3.38 1.86 34.35
N ASP A 341 2.40 1.12 33.79
CA ASP A 341 2.36 -0.32 33.70
C ASP A 341 3.62 -0.89 32.99
N LYS A 342 3.93 -0.40 31.80
CA LYS A 342 5.08 -0.85 30.98
C LYS A 342 6.41 -0.36 31.54
N THR A 343 6.43 0.85 32.10
CA THR A 343 7.62 1.42 32.75
C THR A 343 8.00 0.59 33.98
N SER A 344 7.04 0.14 34.78
CA SER A 344 7.28 -0.76 35.92
C SER A 344 7.81 -2.13 35.50
N GLU A 345 7.29 -2.70 34.40
CA GLU A 345 7.82 -3.93 33.81
C GLU A 345 9.29 -3.75 33.38
N LEU A 346 9.62 -2.66 32.70
CA LEU A 346 11.00 -2.35 32.30
C LEU A 346 11.91 -2.22 33.51
N ARG A 347 11.49 -1.47 34.56
CA ARG A 347 12.24 -1.25 35.80
C ARG A 347 12.43 -2.54 36.61
N SER A 348 11.52 -3.52 36.47
CA SER A 348 11.66 -4.86 37.10
C SER A 348 12.59 -5.79 36.30
N GLY A 349 13.20 -5.34 35.21
CA GLY A 349 14.15 -6.11 34.40
C GLY A 349 13.48 -6.90 33.26
N LEU A 350 12.16 -6.74 33.06
CA LEU A 350 11.49 -7.32 31.90
C LEU A 350 11.86 -6.53 30.64
N LYS A 351 11.93 -7.22 29.50
CA LYS A 351 12.27 -6.61 28.22
C LYS A 351 11.06 -5.92 27.59
N ASN A 352 10.48 -4.96 28.29
CA ASN A 352 9.45 -4.08 27.73
C ASN A 352 10.10 -2.75 27.28
N PHE A 353 10.11 -2.50 25.97
CA PHE A 353 10.72 -1.30 25.38
C PHE A 353 9.66 -0.47 24.65
N GLY A 354 8.42 -0.44 25.16
CA GLY A 354 7.27 0.13 24.47
C GLY A 354 6.70 -0.83 23.43
N ASN A 355 6.25 -0.30 22.29
CA ASN A 355 5.81 -1.15 21.19
C ASN A 355 6.99 -1.92 20.57
N ALA A 356 6.74 -3.16 20.16
CA ALA A 356 7.69 -3.84 19.29
C ALA A 356 7.71 -3.16 17.91
N TYR A 357 8.84 -3.17 17.23
CA TYR A 357 9.04 -2.48 15.95
C TYR A 357 7.91 -2.73 14.94
N HIS A 358 7.49 -3.98 14.74
CA HIS A 358 6.43 -4.30 13.79
C HIS A 358 5.09 -3.66 14.14
N THR A 359 4.76 -3.55 15.44
CA THR A 359 3.54 -2.88 15.91
C THR A 359 3.65 -1.37 15.70
N ALA A 360 4.77 -0.77 16.10
CA ALA A 360 5.02 0.66 15.90
C ALA A 360 4.99 1.04 14.41
N ASN A 361 5.62 0.23 13.56
CA ASN A 361 5.64 0.48 12.11
C ASN A 361 4.26 0.30 11.46
N SER A 362 3.45 -0.66 11.93
CA SER A 362 2.07 -0.82 11.47
C SER A 362 1.20 0.37 11.87
N ASN A 363 1.33 0.87 13.11
CA ASN A 363 0.64 2.08 13.55
C ASN A 363 1.09 3.31 12.76
N TRP A 364 2.39 3.44 12.47
CA TRP A 364 2.93 4.49 11.61
C TRP A 364 2.29 4.49 10.22
N GLN A 365 2.18 3.33 9.59
CA GLN A 365 1.51 3.18 8.30
C GLN A 365 0.03 3.56 8.38
N SER A 366 -0.66 3.17 9.46
CA SER A 366 -2.06 3.52 9.68
C SER A 366 -2.28 5.02 9.96
N ILE A 367 -1.31 5.69 10.58
CA ILE A 367 -1.31 7.15 10.79
C ILE A 367 -1.24 7.88 9.44
N HIS A 368 -0.37 7.41 8.52
CA HIS A 368 -0.15 8.07 7.23
C HIS A 368 -1.15 7.65 6.15
N ASN A 369 -1.72 6.45 6.24
CA ASN A 369 -2.73 5.92 5.33
C ASN A 369 -3.92 5.36 6.14
N PRO A 370 -4.72 6.22 6.80
CA PRO A 370 -5.81 5.76 7.63
C PRO A 370 -6.96 5.22 6.79
N ILE A 371 -7.54 4.10 7.25
CA ILE A 371 -8.84 3.67 6.76
C ILE A 371 -9.89 4.55 7.43
N SER A 372 -10.61 5.38 6.66
CA SER A 372 -11.63 6.27 7.18
C SER A 372 -12.89 5.53 7.59
N GLU A 373 -13.69 6.14 8.48
CA GLU A 373 -15.03 5.64 8.83
C GLU A 373 -15.92 5.50 7.59
N SER A 374 -15.86 6.48 6.67
CA SER A 374 -16.63 6.45 5.43
C SER A 374 -16.31 5.21 4.57
N ILE A 375 -15.03 4.84 4.43
CA ILE A 375 -14.62 3.62 3.73
C ILE A 375 -15.22 2.38 4.40
N LEU A 376 -15.15 2.29 5.73
CA LEU A 376 -15.70 1.14 6.48
C LEU A 376 -17.22 1.06 6.43
N MET A 377 -17.91 2.20 6.37
CA MET A 377 -19.38 2.24 6.32
C MET A 377 -19.94 1.93 4.93
N THR A 378 -19.25 2.29 3.88
CA THR A 378 -19.77 2.23 2.50
C THR A 378 -19.06 1.24 1.59
N GLY A 379 -17.80 0.91 1.87
CA GLY A 379 -16.92 0.18 0.95
C GLY A 379 -16.44 1.03 -0.23
N ASN A 380 -16.85 2.29 -0.35
CA ASN A 380 -16.42 3.19 -1.41
C ASN A 380 -15.07 3.81 -1.07
N GLY A 381 -14.23 4.04 -2.10
CA GLY A 381 -12.90 4.62 -1.90
C GLY A 381 -11.87 3.61 -1.35
N VAL A 382 -12.20 2.32 -1.33
CA VAL A 382 -11.16 1.29 -1.28
C VAL A 382 -10.38 1.43 -2.58
N THR A 383 -9.36 2.29 -2.57
CA THR A 383 -8.31 2.18 -3.56
C THR A 383 -7.73 0.79 -3.33
N VAL A 384 -7.93 -0.09 -4.30
CA VAL A 384 -6.98 -1.16 -4.48
C VAL A 384 -5.68 -0.41 -4.75
N ASN A 385 -4.93 -0.13 -3.70
CA ASN A 385 -3.53 0.18 -3.88
C ASN A 385 -3.03 -1.05 -4.60
N ASN A 386 -2.85 -0.92 -5.91
CA ASN A 386 -1.91 -1.75 -6.57
C ASN A 386 -0.65 -1.54 -5.73
N ASP A 387 -0.29 -2.52 -4.94
CA ASP A 387 1.02 -2.62 -4.31
C ASP A 387 2.00 -2.83 -5.48
N ASP A 388 2.12 -1.82 -6.36
CA ASP A 388 3.03 -1.85 -7.50
C ASP A 388 4.47 -1.97 -6.99
N ASP A 389 4.72 -1.54 -5.76
CA ASP A 389 6.01 -1.70 -5.09
C ASP A 389 6.29 -3.13 -4.60
N VAL A 390 5.25 -3.96 -4.36
CA VAL A 390 5.46 -5.35 -3.93
C VAL A 390 5.34 -6.31 -5.11
N TYR A 391 6.49 -6.64 -5.70
CA TYR A 391 6.55 -7.58 -6.84
C TYR A 391 6.26 -9.04 -6.42
N TYR A 392 6.72 -9.47 -5.25
CA TYR A 392 6.55 -10.86 -4.77
C TYR A 392 5.49 -10.95 -3.66
N ASN A 393 4.28 -11.37 -4.01
CA ASN A 393 3.18 -11.60 -3.06
C ASN A 393 3.02 -13.08 -2.71
N LYS A 394 4.01 -13.66 -2.03
CA LYS A 394 4.07 -15.10 -1.75
C LYS A 394 3.25 -15.48 -0.53
N ILE A 395 2.14 -16.20 -0.72
CA ILE A 395 1.23 -16.68 0.34
C ILE A 395 1.62 -18.07 0.87
N SER A 396 2.24 -18.94 0.04
CA SER A 396 2.50 -20.35 0.37
C SER A 396 3.99 -20.68 0.38
N LYS A 397 4.40 -21.58 1.30
CA LYS A 397 5.76 -22.15 1.33
C LYS A 397 6.00 -23.22 0.25
N THR A 398 4.95 -23.84 -0.28
CA THR A 398 4.98 -24.86 -1.33
C THR A 398 4.46 -24.28 -2.62
N SER A 399 5.18 -24.48 -3.74
CA SER A 399 4.80 -24.05 -5.08
C SER A 399 4.54 -25.25 -5.97
N GLU A 400 3.45 -25.22 -6.74
CA GLU A 400 3.13 -26.25 -7.75
C GLU A 400 4.10 -26.23 -8.93
N THR A 401 4.84 -25.12 -9.10
CA THR A 401 5.80 -24.88 -10.18
C THR A 401 7.26 -24.88 -9.69
N GLN A 402 7.58 -25.71 -8.69
CA GLN A 402 8.94 -25.76 -8.12
C GLN A 402 9.98 -26.23 -9.15
N SER A 403 9.65 -27.22 -9.98
CA SER A 403 10.58 -27.74 -11.01
C SER A 403 10.90 -26.68 -12.08
N LEU A 404 9.89 -25.92 -12.50
CA LEU A 404 10.07 -24.78 -13.41
C LEU A 404 10.98 -23.70 -12.80
N ARG A 405 10.75 -23.34 -11.54
CA ARG A 405 11.60 -22.37 -10.82
C ARG A 405 13.05 -22.86 -10.71
N ASP A 406 13.23 -24.13 -10.38
CA ASP A 406 14.56 -24.72 -10.27
C ASP A 406 15.27 -24.70 -11.64
N PHE A 407 14.59 -25.10 -12.71
CA PHE A 407 15.14 -25.06 -14.07
C PHE A 407 15.55 -23.63 -14.46
N HIS A 408 14.67 -22.63 -14.30
CA HIS A 408 14.96 -21.23 -14.63
C HIS A 408 16.11 -20.67 -13.80
N ASN A 409 16.11 -20.92 -12.47
CA ASN A 409 17.08 -20.27 -11.57
C ASN A 409 18.38 -21.06 -11.42
N LEU A 410 18.30 -22.39 -11.25
CA LEU A 410 19.50 -23.19 -10.96
C LEU A 410 20.26 -23.59 -12.22
N TYR A 411 19.54 -23.72 -13.36
CA TYR A 411 20.18 -24.03 -14.64
C TYR A 411 20.30 -22.83 -15.56
N VAL A 412 19.20 -22.30 -16.10
CA VAL A 412 19.23 -21.30 -17.18
C VAL A 412 20.02 -20.06 -16.78
N LYS A 413 19.61 -19.34 -15.75
CA LYS A 413 20.32 -18.14 -15.30
C LYS A 413 21.74 -18.42 -14.83
N SER A 414 21.94 -19.58 -14.16
CA SER A 414 23.27 -19.99 -13.71
C SER A 414 24.20 -20.25 -14.90
N MET A 415 23.73 -20.93 -15.92
CA MET A 415 24.46 -21.19 -17.15
C MET A 415 24.84 -19.86 -17.83
N LEU A 416 23.86 -18.96 -18.08
CA LEU A 416 24.12 -17.70 -18.76
C LEU A 416 25.19 -16.87 -18.03
N ILE A 417 25.04 -16.67 -16.71
CA ILE A 417 25.98 -15.86 -15.93
C ILE A 417 27.37 -16.51 -15.86
N ASN A 418 27.46 -17.81 -15.53
CA ASN A 418 28.76 -18.46 -15.32
C ASN A 418 29.54 -18.65 -16.62
N LYS A 419 28.86 -18.93 -17.75
CA LYS A 419 29.55 -19.24 -19.04
C LYS A 419 30.22 -18.00 -19.64
N VAL A 420 29.63 -16.79 -19.49
CA VAL A 420 30.21 -15.55 -20.00
C VAL A 420 31.15 -14.87 -18.99
N SER A 421 31.14 -15.32 -17.73
CA SER A 421 31.94 -14.72 -16.67
C SER A 421 33.39 -15.24 -16.66
N LYS A 422 34.30 -14.32 -16.33
CA LYS A 422 35.67 -14.67 -15.90
C LYS A 422 35.90 -14.13 -14.49
N SER A 423 36.76 -14.77 -13.73
CA SER A 423 37.14 -14.28 -12.41
C SER A 423 37.57 -12.82 -12.46
N GLY A 424 37.04 -12.00 -11.56
CA GLY A 424 37.32 -10.57 -11.50
C GLY A 424 36.44 -9.67 -12.39
N TYR A 425 35.49 -10.22 -13.17
CA TYR A 425 34.58 -9.44 -14.00
C TYR A 425 33.59 -8.65 -13.13
N SER A 426 33.11 -7.53 -13.68
CA SER A 426 32.01 -6.72 -13.13
C SER A 426 30.73 -6.96 -13.92
N LEU A 427 29.60 -6.89 -13.21
CA LEU A 427 28.28 -7.10 -13.79
C LEU A 427 27.34 -5.96 -13.39
N ILE A 428 26.50 -5.50 -14.34
CA ILE A 428 25.31 -4.69 -14.05
C ILE A 428 24.06 -5.53 -14.29
N ASP A 429 23.11 -5.53 -13.33
CA ASP A 429 21.80 -6.16 -13.43
C ASP A 429 20.73 -5.07 -13.46
N TYR A 430 20.02 -4.95 -14.59
CA TYR A 430 19.06 -3.89 -14.85
C TYR A 430 17.69 -4.09 -14.16
N ALA A 431 17.43 -5.27 -13.60
CA ALA A 431 16.21 -5.62 -12.87
C ALA A 431 16.53 -6.68 -11.82
N VAL A 432 17.28 -6.28 -10.80
CA VAL A 432 17.90 -7.19 -9.84
C VAL A 432 16.91 -7.92 -8.94
N GLY A 433 15.67 -7.41 -8.82
CA GLY A 433 14.67 -7.93 -7.92
C GLY A 433 15.18 -8.03 -6.48
N LYS A 434 14.81 -9.09 -5.79
CA LYS A 434 15.33 -9.39 -4.45
C LYS A 434 16.67 -10.15 -4.46
N GLY A 435 17.48 -10.03 -5.52
CA GLY A 435 18.81 -10.62 -5.61
C GLY A 435 18.81 -12.15 -5.73
N GLY A 436 17.90 -12.72 -6.52
CA GLY A 436 17.82 -14.15 -6.77
C GLY A 436 19.08 -14.74 -7.46
N ASP A 437 19.91 -13.87 -8.06
CA ASP A 437 21.11 -14.24 -8.79
C ASP A 437 22.41 -14.14 -7.97
N LEU A 438 22.33 -13.70 -6.71
CA LEU A 438 23.47 -13.58 -5.79
C LEU A 438 24.32 -14.86 -5.67
N PRO A 439 23.76 -16.10 -5.52
CA PRO A 439 24.57 -17.32 -5.53
C PRO A 439 25.37 -17.53 -6.82
N LYS A 440 24.82 -17.04 -7.95
CA LYS A 440 25.46 -17.18 -9.28
C LYS A 440 26.62 -16.21 -9.43
N TRP A 441 26.47 -14.97 -8.92
CA TRP A 441 27.58 -13.99 -8.87
C TRP A 441 28.75 -14.47 -8.03
N VAL A 442 28.44 -15.15 -6.89
CA VAL A 442 29.46 -15.79 -6.05
C VAL A 442 30.15 -16.94 -6.80
N SER A 443 29.37 -17.84 -7.43
CA SER A 443 29.91 -18.98 -8.18
C SER A 443 30.74 -18.55 -9.39
N ALA A 444 30.38 -17.45 -10.04
CA ALA A 444 31.13 -16.87 -11.16
C ALA A 444 32.38 -16.10 -10.74
N ASN A 445 32.62 -15.97 -9.43
CA ASN A 445 33.75 -15.24 -8.85
C ASN A 445 33.88 -13.81 -9.39
N LEU A 446 32.73 -13.10 -9.48
CA LEU A 446 32.70 -11.70 -9.90
C LEU A 446 33.41 -10.80 -8.87
N ASN A 447 34.01 -9.71 -9.34
CA ASN A 447 34.64 -8.71 -8.48
C ASN A 447 33.59 -7.72 -7.94
N PHE A 448 32.66 -7.28 -8.82
CA PHE A 448 31.70 -6.23 -8.50
C PHE A 448 30.35 -6.44 -9.20
N VAL A 449 29.26 -6.13 -8.51
CA VAL A 449 27.90 -6.12 -9.07
C VAL A 449 27.20 -4.81 -8.77
N LEU A 450 26.61 -4.18 -9.78
CA LEU A 450 25.65 -3.10 -9.65
C LEU A 450 24.27 -3.65 -9.99
N GLY A 451 23.30 -3.55 -9.08
CA GLY A 451 21.92 -3.93 -9.33
C GLY A 451 21.00 -2.71 -9.27
N LEU A 452 20.09 -2.61 -10.25
CA LEU A 452 19.00 -1.64 -10.23
C LEU A 452 17.66 -2.37 -10.15
N ASP A 453 16.68 -1.75 -9.50
CA ASP A 453 15.29 -2.23 -9.52
C ASP A 453 14.32 -1.07 -9.34
N LEU A 454 13.18 -1.14 -10.02
CA LEU A 454 12.10 -0.16 -9.95
C LEU A 454 11.40 -0.19 -8.59
N SER A 455 11.31 -1.36 -7.96
CA SER A 455 10.68 -1.54 -6.65
C SER A 455 11.68 -1.24 -5.53
N LYS A 456 11.37 -0.22 -4.73
CA LYS A 456 12.11 0.12 -3.53
C LYS A 456 12.09 -1.02 -2.51
N ASP A 457 10.98 -1.76 -2.40
CA ASP A 457 10.87 -2.95 -1.55
C ASP A 457 11.86 -4.05 -1.96
N ASN A 458 12.04 -4.28 -3.25
CA ASN A 458 13.03 -5.24 -3.72
C ASN A 458 14.47 -4.86 -3.30
N ILE A 459 14.78 -3.57 -3.22
CA ILE A 459 16.10 -3.08 -2.81
C ILE A 459 16.25 -3.02 -1.30
N GLU A 460 15.35 -2.32 -0.61
CA GLU A 460 15.52 -1.89 0.77
C GLU A 460 14.77 -2.72 1.81
N ASN A 461 13.93 -3.70 1.41
CA ASN A 461 13.22 -4.53 2.37
C ASN A 461 14.18 -5.14 3.38
N ARG A 462 13.91 -4.90 4.67
CA ARG A 462 14.82 -5.22 5.78
C ARG A 462 15.03 -6.70 6.01
N LEU A 463 14.09 -7.54 5.58
CA LEU A 463 14.11 -8.99 5.78
C LEU A 463 14.61 -9.74 4.54
N ASP A 464 14.10 -9.38 3.36
CA ASP A 464 14.30 -10.18 2.15
C ASP A 464 14.62 -9.36 0.89
N GLY A 465 14.80 -8.04 1.00
CA GLY A 465 15.32 -7.20 -0.07
C GLY A 465 16.75 -7.60 -0.45
N VAL A 466 17.20 -7.20 -1.64
CA VAL A 466 18.53 -7.58 -2.13
C VAL A 466 19.65 -7.12 -1.20
N CYS A 467 19.52 -5.92 -0.60
CA CYS A 467 20.48 -5.42 0.38
C CYS A 467 20.57 -6.32 1.61
N ALA A 468 19.44 -6.70 2.19
CA ALA A 468 19.40 -7.59 3.34
C ALA A 468 19.94 -8.98 3.02
N ARG A 469 19.57 -9.52 1.85
CA ARG A 469 20.09 -10.81 1.38
C ARG A 469 21.61 -10.78 1.15
N TYR A 470 22.11 -9.72 0.54
CA TYR A 470 23.54 -9.54 0.34
C TYR A 470 24.31 -9.53 1.66
N LEU A 471 23.84 -8.76 2.66
CA LEU A 471 24.44 -8.73 4.00
C LEU A 471 24.41 -10.11 4.67
N ASN A 472 23.30 -10.87 4.55
CA ASN A 472 23.20 -12.24 5.05
C ASN A 472 24.21 -13.20 4.37
N TYR A 473 24.48 -13.01 3.08
CA TYR A 473 25.51 -13.76 2.38
C TYR A 473 26.92 -13.36 2.82
N ALA A 474 27.16 -12.06 2.96
CA ALA A 474 28.45 -11.53 3.42
C ALA A 474 28.82 -11.99 4.84
N GLN A 475 27.83 -12.26 5.68
CA GLN A 475 28.05 -12.86 6.99
C GLN A 475 28.51 -14.32 6.91
N ARG A 476 27.95 -15.09 5.97
CA ARG A 476 28.16 -16.56 5.86
C ARG A 476 29.37 -16.95 5.03
N TYR A 477 29.70 -16.16 4.02
CA TYR A 477 30.75 -16.46 3.05
C TYR A 477 31.93 -15.50 3.18
N ALA A 478 33.13 -16.04 3.25
CA ALA A 478 34.34 -15.23 3.39
C ALA A 478 34.63 -14.37 2.14
N VAL A 479 34.28 -14.89 0.96
CA VAL A 479 34.48 -14.21 -0.34
C VAL A 479 33.17 -14.13 -1.08
N ILE A 480 32.70 -12.89 -1.29
CA ILE A 480 31.55 -12.57 -2.15
C ILE A 480 31.94 -11.37 -3.02
N PRO A 481 31.35 -11.20 -4.20
CA PRO A 481 31.57 -9.99 -5.00
C PRO A 481 31.13 -8.76 -4.19
N LYS A 482 31.85 -7.65 -4.33
CA LYS A 482 31.36 -6.35 -3.84
C LYS A 482 30.09 -6.00 -4.62
N ALA A 483 29.11 -5.37 -3.98
CA ALA A 483 27.88 -5.00 -4.68
C ALA A 483 27.31 -3.68 -4.15
N LEU A 484 26.60 -2.98 -5.02
CA LEU A 484 25.76 -1.84 -4.71
C LEU A 484 24.40 -2.04 -5.39
N PHE A 485 23.33 -1.66 -4.70
CA PHE A 485 21.96 -1.82 -5.20
C PHE A 485 21.25 -0.48 -5.11
N LEU A 486 20.65 -0.05 -6.21
CA LEU A 486 20.05 1.27 -6.33
C LEU A 486 18.58 1.19 -6.74
N HIS A 487 17.75 2.00 -6.10
CA HIS A 487 16.37 2.19 -6.51
C HIS A 487 16.33 3.09 -7.75
N GLY A 488 15.90 2.53 -8.88
CA GLY A 488 15.93 3.24 -10.15
C GLY A 488 15.15 2.54 -11.25
N ASN A 489 14.82 3.30 -12.29
CA ASN A 489 14.10 2.84 -13.45
C ASN A 489 15.05 2.70 -14.65
N SER A 490 15.35 1.48 -15.07
CA SER A 490 16.25 1.18 -16.20
C SER A 490 15.71 1.60 -17.56
N THR A 491 14.45 2.07 -17.65
CA THR A 491 13.89 2.68 -18.88
C THR A 491 14.39 4.12 -19.12
N HIS A 492 15.16 4.69 -18.16
CA HIS A 492 15.79 6.00 -18.26
C HIS A 492 17.31 5.84 -18.22
N ASN A 493 18.04 6.91 -18.59
CA ASN A 493 19.50 6.81 -18.69
C ASN A 493 20.18 6.70 -17.31
N ILE A 494 20.94 5.63 -17.11
CA ILE A 494 21.64 5.33 -15.85
C ILE A 494 22.86 6.23 -15.67
N LYS A 495 23.67 6.38 -16.71
CA LYS A 495 24.97 7.08 -16.62
C LYS A 495 24.80 8.57 -16.30
N ASN A 496 23.81 9.24 -16.89
CA ASN A 496 23.50 10.64 -16.58
C ASN A 496 22.71 10.84 -15.28
N GLY A 497 22.22 9.75 -14.68
CA GLY A 497 21.51 9.73 -13.41
C GLY A 497 19.97 9.92 -13.51
N SER A 498 19.40 10.10 -14.72
CA SER A 498 17.95 10.26 -14.88
C SER A 498 17.15 9.00 -14.49
N ALA A 499 17.77 7.83 -14.53
CA ALA A 499 17.19 6.57 -14.05
C ALA A 499 16.96 6.53 -12.53
N LEU A 500 17.54 7.44 -11.75
CA LEU A 500 17.61 7.31 -10.29
C LEU A 500 16.73 8.34 -9.58
N TYR A 501 16.03 7.89 -8.56
CA TYR A 501 15.04 8.69 -7.86
C TYR A 501 15.61 9.64 -6.79
N ASP A 502 16.81 9.37 -6.29
CA ASP A 502 17.43 10.18 -5.24
C ASP A 502 18.84 10.66 -5.60
N ASP A 503 19.25 11.79 -5.03
CA ASP A 503 20.53 12.43 -5.34
C ASP A 503 21.75 11.63 -4.85
N LYS A 504 21.58 10.83 -3.79
CA LYS A 504 22.63 9.94 -3.31
C LYS A 504 22.94 8.85 -4.33
N SER A 505 21.90 8.23 -4.90
CA SER A 505 22.03 7.23 -5.96
C SER A 505 22.66 7.83 -7.23
N LYS A 506 22.27 9.06 -7.61
CA LYS A 506 22.93 9.79 -8.72
C LYS A 506 24.42 10.03 -8.45
N GLN A 507 24.77 10.40 -7.22
CA GLN A 507 26.16 10.60 -6.81
C GLN A 507 26.96 9.28 -6.85
N ILE A 508 26.32 8.17 -6.44
CA ILE A 508 26.93 6.83 -6.48
C ILE A 508 27.24 6.44 -7.93
N ILE A 509 26.30 6.59 -8.85
CA ILE A 509 26.53 6.28 -10.26
C ILE A 509 27.69 7.09 -10.84
N LYS A 510 27.73 8.41 -10.64
CA LYS A 510 28.85 9.25 -11.06
C LYS A 510 30.18 8.73 -10.53
N ALA A 511 30.23 8.38 -9.25
CA ALA A 511 31.44 7.83 -8.64
C ALA A 511 31.88 6.49 -9.26
N LEU A 512 30.92 5.58 -9.57
CA LEU A 512 31.24 4.30 -10.22
C LEU A 512 31.81 4.47 -11.63
N PHE A 513 31.34 5.47 -12.39
CA PHE A 513 31.91 5.81 -13.70
C PHE A 513 33.20 6.65 -13.60
N GLY A 514 33.63 7.02 -12.38
CA GLY A 514 34.86 7.77 -12.15
C GLY A 514 34.67 9.29 -12.29
N GLU A 515 33.45 9.75 -12.15
CA GLU A 515 33.05 11.15 -12.26
C GLU A 515 32.76 11.76 -10.88
N GLY A 516 32.97 13.04 -10.73
CA GLY A 516 32.72 13.76 -9.46
C GLY A 516 33.80 13.57 -8.42
N ALA A 517 33.59 14.11 -7.22
CA ALA A 517 34.60 14.12 -6.15
C ALA A 517 34.77 12.73 -5.52
N LYS A 518 36.00 12.23 -5.48
CA LYS A 518 36.38 11.02 -4.73
C LYS A 518 36.57 11.35 -3.25
N ASN A 519 35.48 11.37 -2.50
CA ASN A 519 35.45 11.71 -1.07
C ASN A 519 34.72 10.63 -0.28
N GLU A 520 35.41 9.99 0.70
CA GLU A 520 34.86 8.89 1.47
C GLU A 520 33.67 9.31 2.35
N VAL A 521 33.74 10.51 2.94
CA VAL A 521 32.65 11.03 3.81
C VAL A 521 31.36 11.26 3.01
N LEU A 522 31.51 11.82 1.82
CA LEU A 522 30.35 12.07 0.94
C LEU A 522 29.80 10.80 0.31
N LEU A 523 30.67 9.89 -0.13
CA LEU A 523 30.29 8.70 -0.87
C LEU A 523 29.86 7.54 0.03
N GLY A 524 30.49 7.40 1.19
CA GLY A 524 30.48 6.20 2.01
C GLY A 524 31.60 5.22 1.57
N LYS A 525 32.15 4.49 2.52
CA LYS A 525 33.33 3.62 2.32
C LYS A 525 33.14 2.56 1.23
N GLY A 526 31.94 1.98 1.14
CA GLY A 526 31.60 0.96 0.13
C GLY A 526 31.67 1.51 -1.29
N VAL A 527 31.18 2.73 -1.51
CA VAL A 527 31.23 3.40 -2.80
C VAL A 527 32.63 3.90 -3.10
N TYR A 528 33.28 4.56 -2.12
CA TYR A 528 34.64 5.07 -2.24
C TYR A 528 35.65 4.01 -2.69
N ASN A 529 35.57 2.79 -2.11
CA ASN A 529 36.42 1.64 -2.47
C ASN A 529 36.21 1.11 -3.89
N ASN A 530 35.10 1.46 -4.53
CA ASN A 530 34.71 1.03 -5.87
C ASN A 530 34.64 2.21 -6.86
N TYR A 531 35.21 3.38 -6.51
CA TYR A 531 35.24 4.55 -7.38
C TYR A 531 35.94 4.24 -8.70
N GLY A 532 35.27 4.52 -9.82
CA GLY A 532 35.79 4.29 -11.18
C GLY A 532 35.72 2.84 -11.65
N ILE A 533 35.07 1.91 -10.93
CA ILE A 533 35.02 0.48 -11.29
C ILE A 533 34.33 0.26 -12.65
N ALA A 534 33.41 1.13 -13.02
CA ALA A 534 32.65 1.10 -14.27
C ALA A 534 33.13 2.13 -15.32
N LYS A 535 34.32 2.73 -15.14
CA LYS A 535 34.83 3.77 -16.06
C LYS A 535 34.84 3.35 -17.53
N ASN A 536 35.13 2.07 -17.79
CA ASN A 536 35.12 1.48 -19.14
C ASN A 536 33.87 0.62 -19.40
N GLY A 537 32.82 0.74 -18.58
CA GLY A 537 31.65 -0.12 -18.59
C GLY A 537 31.84 -1.39 -17.76
N PHE A 538 30.78 -2.19 -17.66
CA PHE A 538 30.75 -3.50 -17.01
C PHE A 538 31.06 -4.59 -18.02
N ASN A 539 31.73 -5.65 -17.58
CA ASN A 539 32.02 -6.82 -18.45
C ASN A 539 30.76 -7.55 -18.86
N ILE A 540 29.74 -7.53 -18.01
CA ILE A 540 28.46 -8.21 -18.25
C ILE A 540 27.29 -7.26 -17.91
N SER A 541 26.39 -7.11 -18.85
CA SER A 541 25.07 -6.51 -18.69
C SER A 541 24.03 -7.61 -18.67
N SER A 542 23.17 -7.66 -17.65
CA SER A 542 22.18 -8.71 -17.42
C SER A 542 20.78 -8.18 -17.25
N ILE A 543 19.82 -8.81 -17.94
CA ILE A 543 18.40 -8.59 -17.72
C ILE A 543 17.66 -9.94 -17.75
N GLN A 544 17.14 -10.40 -16.61
CA GLN A 544 16.57 -11.72 -16.46
C GLN A 544 15.06 -11.64 -16.21
N PHE A 545 14.25 -12.06 -17.19
CA PHE A 545 12.77 -12.02 -17.14
C PHE A 545 12.19 -10.62 -16.93
N ALA A 546 12.83 -9.59 -17.51
CA ALA A 546 12.38 -8.19 -17.39
C ALA A 546 12.56 -7.38 -18.70
N LEU A 547 13.09 -7.99 -19.79
CA LEU A 547 13.27 -7.29 -21.05
C LEU A 547 11.94 -6.81 -21.66
N HIS A 548 10.86 -7.51 -21.41
CA HIS A 548 9.53 -7.19 -21.90
C HIS A 548 9.02 -5.81 -21.47
N TYR A 549 9.45 -5.30 -20.32
CA TYR A 549 9.10 -3.94 -19.90
C TYR A 549 9.71 -2.86 -20.79
N MET A 550 10.81 -3.18 -21.45
CA MET A 550 11.51 -2.25 -22.34
C MET A 550 10.87 -2.15 -23.75
N PHE A 551 9.90 -3.02 -24.05
CA PHE A 551 9.17 -3.07 -25.32
C PHE A 551 7.82 -2.34 -25.28
N GLU A 552 7.59 -1.48 -24.29
CA GLU A 552 6.38 -0.65 -24.17
C GLU A 552 6.28 0.38 -25.29
N SER A 553 7.38 1.09 -25.59
CA SER A 553 7.43 2.11 -26.63
C SER A 553 8.83 2.26 -27.20
N GLU A 554 8.93 2.91 -28.34
CA GLU A 554 10.21 3.20 -29.00
C GLU A 554 11.14 4.04 -28.12
N THR A 555 10.61 5.05 -27.45
CA THR A 555 11.36 5.91 -26.52
C THR A 555 12.00 5.11 -25.39
N ILE A 556 11.21 4.23 -24.75
CA ILE A 556 11.68 3.36 -23.64
C ILE A 556 12.74 2.39 -24.14
N LEU A 557 12.50 1.74 -25.28
CA LEU A 557 13.45 0.80 -25.86
C LEU A 557 14.77 1.48 -26.21
N ASN A 558 14.73 2.64 -26.84
CA ASN A 558 15.93 3.40 -27.23
C ASN A 558 16.75 3.87 -26.01
N GLU A 559 16.11 4.36 -24.95
CA GLU A 559 16.81 4.74 -23.70
C GLU A 559 17.43 3.51 -23.03
N PHE A 560 16.75 2.35 -23.05
CA PHE A 560 17.31 1.11 -22.52
C PHE A 560 18.50 0.60 -23.35
N ILE A 561 18.41 0.62 -24.68
CA ILE A 561 19.51 0.28 -25.59
C ILE A 561 20.72 1.20 -25.35
N LYS A 562 20.47 2.49 -25.11
CA LYS A 562 21.50 3.43 -24.72
C LYS A 562 22.17 3.06 -23.39
N ASN A 563 21.42 2.61 -22.38
CA ASN A 563 21.98 2.08 -21.15
C ASN A 563 22.89 0.87 -21.40
N ILE A 564 22.45 -0.11 -22.20
CA ILE A 564 23.26 -1.28 -22.55
C ILE A 564 24.56 -0.83 -23.22
N LYS A 565 24.45 0.11 -24.17
CA LYS A 565 25.58 0.62 -24.93
C LYS A 565 26.60 1.37 -24.06
N GLU A 566 26.14 2.23 -23.17
CA GLU A 566 26.98 3.04 -22.28
C GLU A 566 27.56 2.25 -21.11
N CYS A 567 26.81 1.28 -20.60
CA CYS A 567 27.19 0.52 -19.41
C CYS A 567 27.96 -0.77 -19.74
N THR A 568 27.95 -1.30 -20.98
CA THR A 568 28.69 -2.51 -21.34
C THR A 568 30.08 -2.15 -21.88
N ALA A 569 31.11 -2.78 -21.35
CA ALA A 569 32.48 -2.64 -21.85
C ALA A 569 32.64 -3.19 -23.27
N LEU A 570 33.63 -2.69 -24.02
CA LEU A 570 34.03 -3.31 -25.28
C LEU A 570 34.46 -4.78 -25.03
N GLU A 571 34.11 -5.72 -25.91
CA GLU A 571 34.26 -7.17 -25.73
C GLU A 571 33.41 -7.75 -24.56
N GLY A 572 32.58 -6.94 -23.90
CA GLY A 572 31.65 -7.37 -22.86
C GLY A 572 30.39 -8.01 -23.45
N TYR A 573 29.60 -8.61 -22.58
CA TYR A 573 28.39 -9.36 -22.93
C TYR A 573 27.12 -8.70 -22.44
N PHE A 574 26.05 -8.78 -23.25
CA PHE A 574 24.69 -8.50 -22.81
C PHE A 574 23.90 -9.82 -22.83
N ILE A 575 23.40 -10.25 -21.68
CA ILE A 575 22.70 -11.52 -21.49
C ILE A 575 21.30 -11.32 -20.91
N GLY A 576 20.37 -12.17 -21.31
CA GLY A 576 19.03 -12.11 -20.76
C GLY A 576 18.11 -13.24 -21.14
N THR A 577 16.91 -13.20 -20.57
CA THR A 577 15.82 -14.14 -20.78
C THR A 577 14.50 -13.39 -20.79
N CYS A 578 13.58 -13.77 -21.67
CA CYS A 578 12.17 -13.34 -21.62
C CYS A 578 11.29 -14.23 -22.50
N TYR A 579 9.98 -14.02 -22.47
CA TYR A 579 9.05 -14.68 -23.39
C TYR A 579 9.36 -14.31 -24.85
N ASP A 580 9.19 -15.31 -25.74
CA ASP A 580 9.24 -15.11 -27.18
C ASP A 580 7.94 -14.48 -27.66
N GLY A 581 8.00 -13.20 -28.04
CA GLY A 581 6.83 -12.47 -28.49
C GLY A 581 6.13 -13.08 -29.70
N ASN A 582 6.88 -13.66 -30.63
CA ASN A 582 6.29 -14.34 -31.81
C ASN A 582 5.50 -15.58 -31.39
N LYS A 583 6.02 -16.39 -30.45
CA LYS A 583 5.28 -17.56 -29.94
C LYS A 583 4.01 -17.13 -29.21
N ILE A 584 4.10 -16.13 -28.32
CA ILE A 584 2.97 -15.61 -27.59
C ILE A 584 1.93 -15.00 -28.54
N PHE A 585 2.37 -14.20 -29.53
CA PHE A 585 1.48 -13.60 -30.53
C PHE A 585 0.70 -14.66 -31.29
N ASN A 586 1.37 -15.69 -31.78
CA ASN A 586 0.73 -16.79 -32.50
C ASN A 586 -0.25 -17.60 -31.63
N MET A 587 0.11 -17.81 -30.34
CA MET A 587 -0.74 -18.48 -29.35
C MET A 587 -2.04 -17.70 -29.09
N LEU A 588 -1.98 -16.35 -29.10
CA LEU A 588 -3.11 -15.45 -28.86
C LEU A 588 -3.87 -15.02 -30.13
N ASN A 589 -3.46 -15.48 -31.31
CA ASN A 589 -3.98 -14.98 -32.60
C ASN A 589 -5.50 -15.20 -32.77
N SER A 590 -6.03 -16.31 -32.25
CA SER A 590 -7.46 -16.64 -32.32
C SER A 590 -8.31 -15.94 -31.25
N LEU A 591 -7.69 -15.30 -30.26
CA LEU A 591 -8.39 -14.67 -29.14
C LEU A 591 -8.71 -13.20 -29.41
N LYS A 592 -9.83 -12.75 -28.86
CA LYS A 592 -10.18 -11.32 -28.79
C LYS A 592 -9.39 -10.64 -27.64
N THR A 593 -9.39 -9.31 -27.67
CA THR A 593 -8.87 -8.52 -26.55
C THR A 593 -9.62 -8.88 -25.27
N ASP A 594 -8.91 -8.97 -24.13
CA ASP A 594 -9.37 -9.40 -22.81
C ASP A 594 -9.68 -10.91 -22.66
N GLU A 595 -9.56 -11.71 -23.69
CA GLU A 595 -9.61 -13.17 -23.54
C GLU A 595 -8.29 -13.75 -23.04
N SER A 596 -8.37 -14.87 -22.31
CA SER A 596 -7.23 -15.46 -21.60
C SER A 596 -7.05 -16.95 -21.91
N ILE A 597 -5.80 -17.38 -21.84
CA ILE A 597 -5.41 -18.78 -21.79
C ILE A 597 -4.87 -19.07 -20.40
N SER A 598 -5.41 -20.10 -19.72
CA SER A 598 -4.99 -20.51 -18.39
C SER A 598 -4.44 -21.92 -18.38
N ILE A 599 -3.39 -22.16 -17.60
CA ILE A 599 -2.83 -23.49 -17.34
C ILE A 599 -3.08 -23.84 -15.88
N PHE A 600 -3.61 -25.04 -15.66
CA PHE A 600 -3.95 -25.59 -14.35
C PHE A 600 -3.11 -26.83 -14.06
N LYS A 601 -2.67 -26.99 -12.81
CA LYS A 601 -2.03 -28.18 -12.27
C LYS A 601 -2.69 -28.54 -10.94
N ASN A 602 -3.11 -29.79 -10.76
CA ASN A 602 -3.83 -30.25 -9.57
C ASN A 602 -5.06 -29.37 -9.25
N GLN A 603 -5.84 -28.97 -10.24
CA GLN A 603 -7.01 -28.07 -10.16
C GLN A 603 -6.69 -26.63 -9.70
N LYS A 604 -5.43 -26.28 -9.53
CA LYS A 604 -4.98 -24.93 -9.17
C LYS A 604 -4.46 -24.22 -10.42
N LYS A 605 -4.90 -22.98 -10.64
CA LYS A 605 -4.34 -22.14 -11.71
C LYS A 605 -2.90 -21.78 -11.38
N ILE A 606 -1.96 -22.19 -12.25
CA ILE A 606 -0.53 -21.92 -12.08
C ILE A 606 -0.03 -20.80 -12.97
N TRP A 607 -0.72 -20.53 -14.08
CA TRP A 607 -0.35 -19.50 -15.04
C TRP A 607 -1.58 -19.06 -15.85
N GLU A 608 -1.60 -17.78 -16.25
CA GLU A 608 -2.64 -17.22 -17.14
C GLU A 608 -2.04 -16.12 -17.97
N LEU A 609 -2.44 -16.06 -19.23
CA LEU A 609 -2.03 -15.07 -20.21
C LEU A 609 -3.28 -14.43 -20.82
N THR A 610 -3.43 -13.11 -20.69
CA THR A 610 -4.55 -12.32 -21.22
C THR A 610 -4.07 -11.40 -22.34
N LYS A 611 -4.72 -11.43 -23.49
CA LYS A 611 -4.45 -10.53 -24.62
C LYS A 611 -4.94 -9.11 -24.33
N LYS A 612 -4.09 -8.09 -24.53
CA LYS A 612 -4.42 -6.66 -24.30
C LYS A 612 -4.17 -5.76 -25.52
N TYR A 613 -4.12 -6.35 -26.71
CA TYR A 613 -3.90 -5.62 -27.98
C TYR A 613 -4.87 -6.12 -29.06
N GLU A 614 -5.10 -5.29 -30.09
CA GLU A 614 -6.01 -5.58 -31.20
C GLU A 614 -5.29 -5.96 -32.52
N ALA A 615 -4.00 -5.67 -32.61
CA ALA A 615 -3.21 -5.88 -33.82
C ALA A 615 -3.26 -7.32 -34.30
N LYS A 616 -3.27 -7.49 -35.63
CA LYS A 616 -3.34 -8.79 -36.33
C LYS A 616 -2.00 -9.21 -36.92
N GLU A 617 -1.03 -8.31 -36.97
CA GLU A 617 0.31 -8.52 -37.50
C GLU A 617 1.34 -8.18 -36.42
N PHE A 618 2.48 -8.88 -36.44
CA PHE A 618 3.58 -8.65 -35.49
C PHE A 618 4.88 -8.59 -36.32
N ASN A 619 5.14 -7.41 -36.87
CA ASN A 619 6.24 -7.18 -37.80
C ASN A 619 7.59 -7.11 -37.09
N ASP A 620 8.68 -7.34 -37.85
CA ASP A 620 10.04 -7.30 -37.32
C ASP A 620 10.61 -5.86 -37.29
N ASP A 621 9.79 -4.87 -36.85
CA ASP A 621 10.12 -3.44 -36.80
C ASP A 621 9.46 -2.77 -35.57
N GLU A 622 9.54 -1.44 -35.51
CA GLU A 622 9.00 -0.62 -34.41
C GLU A 622 7.49 -0.73 -34.22
N SER A 623 6.75 -1.14 -35.26
CA SER A 623 5.30 -1.34 -35.18
C SER A 623 4.92 -2.53 -34.25
N SER A 624 5.88 -3.39 -33.91
CA SER A 624 5.69 -4.49 -32.95
C SER A 624 5.76 -4.07 -31.47
N LEU A 625 6.07 -2.80 -31.20
CA LEU A 625 6.13 -2.28 -29.83
C LEU A 625 4.74 -2.00 -29.24
N GLY A 626 4.63 -2.02 -27.91
CA GLY A 626 3.41 -1.70 -27.20
C GLY A 626 2.34 -2.80 -27.13
N TYR A 627 2.60 -3.97 -27.67
CA TYR A 627 1.65 -5.09 -27.62
C TYR A 627 1.58 -5.67 -26.21
N ALA A 628 0.64 -5.15 -25.42
CA ALA A 628 0.48 -5.46 -24.02
C ALA A 628 -0.19 -6.84 -23.81
N ILE A 629 0.26 -7.52 -22.79
CA ILE A 629 -0.33 -8.76 -22.27
C ILE A 629 -0.38 -8.70 -20.74
N ASN A 630 -1.36 -9.36 -20.12
CA ASN A 630 -1.36 -9.54 -18.68
C ASN A 630 -0.98 -10.99 -18.36
N ILE A 631 0.01 -11.17 -17.49
CA ILE A 631 0.51 -12.50 -17.10
C ILE A 631 0.32 -12.70 -15.59
N TYR A 632 -0.39 -13.77 -15.23
CA TYR A 632 -0.45 -14.29 -13.87
C TYR A 632 0.50 -15.47 -13.72
N GLN A 633 1.28 -15.47 -12.64
CA GLN A 633 2.15 -16.59 -12.26
C GLN A 633 1.94 -16.96 -10.79
N GLU A 634 1.70 -18.24 -10.51
CA GLU A 634 1.49 -18.77 -9.14
C GLU A 634 2.64 -18.43 -8.19
N THR A 635 3.88 -18.45 -8.70
CA THR A 635 5.09 -18.16 -7.92
C THR A 635 5.18 -16.73 -7.41
N ILE A 636 4.56 -15.79 -8.12
CA ILE A 636 4.51 -14.37 -7.80
C ILE A 636 3.17 -14.03 -7.14
N ASN A 637 2.11 -14.78 -7.51
CA ASN A 637 0.72 -14.62 -7.07
C ASN A 637 0.17 -13.21 -7.32
N LYS A 638 0.52 -12.63 -8.46
CA LYS A 638 0.06 -11.33 -8.93
C LYS A 638 0.01 -11.36 -10.46
N THR A 639 -0.85 -10.55 -11.05
CA THR A 639 -0.92 -10.34 -12.50
C THR A 639 -0.14 -9.09 -12.86
N PHE A 640 0.75 -9.19 -13.85
CA PHE A 640 1.55 -8.06 -14.34
C PHE A 640 1.24 -7.78 -15.79
N LYS A 641 1.31 -6.52 -16.15
CA LYS A 641 1.31 -6.05 -17.53
C LYS A 641 2.73 -6.17 -18.09
N GLU A 642 2.86 -6.90 -19.19
CA GLU A 642 4.11 -7.11 -19.92
C GLU A 642 3.88 -6.79 -21.39
N TYR A 643 4.95 -6.68 -22.19
CA TYR A 643 4.87 -6.39 -23.60
C TYR A 643 5.57 -7.49 -24.41
N LEU A 644 5.09 -7.77 -25.62
CA LEU A 644 5.67 -8.76 -26.49
C LEU A 644 7.04 -8.32 -26.99
N VAL A 645 8.04 -9.20 -26.89
CA VAL A 645 9.40 -8.97 -27.40
C VAL A 645 9.57 -9.62 -28.74
N ASN A 646 9.74 -8.82 -29.80
CA ASN A 646 10.11 -9.31 -31.12
C ASN A 646 11.64 -9.48 -31.18
N PHE A 647 12.11 -10.74 -31.16
CA PHE A 647 13.54 -11.04 -31.13
C PHE A 647 14.28 -10.72 -32.43
N LYS A 648 13.61 -10.72 -33.58
CA LYS A 648 14.24 -10.31 -34.83
C LYS A 648 14.44 -8.80 -34.89
N TYR A 649 13.48 -8.05 -34.37
CA TYR A 649 13.62 -6.60 -34.23
C TYR A 649 14.72 -6.26 -33.21
N LEU A 650 14.76 -6.96 -32.05
CA LEU A 650 15.83 -6.81 -31.06
C LEU A 650 17.20 -7.07 -31.66
N LEU A 651 17.37 -8.16 -32.44
CA LEU A 651 18.64 -8.48 -33.11
C LEU A 651 19.15 -7.33 -33.96
N ARG A 652 18.28 -6.78 -34.83
CA ARG A 652 18.62 -5.65 -35.71
C ARG A 652 19.03 -4.39 -34.93
N ILE A 653 18.29 -4.07 -33.85
CA ILE A 653 18.64 -2.91 -33.00
C ILE A 653 19.98 -3.13 -32.35
N MET A 654 20.24 -4.32 -31.80
CA MET A 654 21.49 -4.64 -31.11
C MET A 654 22.70 -4.56 -32.08
N GLU A 655 22.57 -5.08 -33.30
CA GLU A 655 23.60 -4.98 -34.33
C GLU A 655 23.92 -3.52 -34.72
N ASN A 656 22.89 -2.70 -34.88
CA ASN A 656 23.04 -1.25 -35.16
C ASN A 656 23.78 -0.54 -34.03
N ASN A 657 23.65 -1.02 -32.79
CA ASN A 657 24.32 -0.45 -31.63
C ASN A 657 25.63 -1.14 -31.23
N GLY A 658 26.18 -1.97 -32.14
CA GLY A 658 27.51 -2.57 -31.98
C GLY A 658 27.56 -3.86 -31.18
N PHE A 659 26.42 -4.52 -31.01
CA PHE A 659 26.31 -5.84 -30.37
C PHE A 659 25.92 -6.90 -31.37
N VAL A 660 26.60 -8.03 -31.36
CA VAL A 660 26.32 -9.16 -32.24
C VAL A 660 26.14 -10.44 -31.45
N LEU A 661 25.42 -11.40 -32.01
CA LEU A 661 25.37 -12.75 -31.46
C LEU A 661 26.77 -13.40 -31.56
N LEU A 662 27.07 -14.28 -30.61
CA LEU A 662 28.30 -15.10 -30.68
C LEU A 662 28.27 -15.99 -31.93
N ASN A 663 29.38 -16.05 -32.62
CA ASN A 663 29.56 -17.00 -33.71
C ASN A 663 29.68 -18.44 -33.19
N GLU A 664 29.66 -19.42 -34.10
CA GLU A 664 29.66 -20.84 -33.74
C GLU A 664 30.89 -21.27 -32.93
N THR A 665 32.05 -20.74 -33.26
CA THR A 665 33.29 -20.99 -32.50
C THR A 665 33.23 -20.45 -31.10
N GLU A 666 32.73 -19.21 -30.93
CA GLU A 666 32.64 -18.55 -29.62
C GLU A 666 31.65 -19.24 -28.68
N TYR A 667 30.40 -19.55 -29.12
CA TYR A 667 29.47 -20.22 -28.23
C TYR A 667 29.84 -21.66 -27.90
N LYS A 668 30.49 -22.40 -28.85
CA LYS A 668 31.05 -23.73 -28.57
C LYS A 668 32.20 -23.69 -27.58
N GLN A 669 33.10 -22.70 -27.66
CA GLN A 669 34.17 -22.50 -26.65
C GLN A 669 33.59 -22.24 -25.23
N LEU A 670 32.45 -21.58 -25.14
CA LEU A 670 31.75 -21.37 -23.89
C LEU A 670 30.90 -22.59 -23.46
N ASN A 671 30.90 -23.67 -24.25
CA ASN A 671 30.06 -24.85 -24.05
C ASN A 671 28.60 -24.46 -23.90
N LEU A 672 28.07 -23.72 -24.90
CA LEU A 672 26.69 -23.31 -25.03
C LEU A 672 26.06 -23.98 -26.26
N PRO A 673 24.72 -24.24 -26.23
CA PRO A 673 24.04 -24.81 -27.40
C PRO A 673 23.82 -23.80 -28.54
N GLY A 674 23.98 -22.53 -28.29
CA GLY A 674 23.83 -21.40 -29.18
C GLY A 674 23.97 -20.07 -28.48
N SER A 675 24.03 -18.96 -29.24
CA SER A 675 24.06 -17.60 -28.70
C SER A 675 22.66 -17.07 -28.35
N MET A 676 21.64 -17.55 -29.03
CA MET A 676 20.23 -17.30 -28.80
C MET A 676 19.44 -18.59 -29.09
N GLY A 677 18.40 -18.85 -28.30
CA GLY A 677 17.55 -20.00 -28.47
C GLY A 677 16.44 -20.11 -27.45
N ASN A 678 15.60 -21.13 -27.57
CA ASN A 678 14.47 -21.32 -26.65
C ASN A 678 14.85 -22.21 -25.45
N PHE A 679 14.02 -22.18 -24.41
CA PHE A 679 14.25 -22.96 -23.20
C PHE A 679 14.06 -24.46 -23.39
N GLU A 680 13.37 -24.91 -24.41
CA GLU A 680 13.29 -26.33 -24.76
C GLU A 680 14.67 -26.89 -25.19
N GLN A 681 15.40 -26.11 -26.00
CA GLN A 681 16.78 -26.45 -26.37
C GLN A 681 17.69 -26.52 -25.13
N LEU A 682 17.56 -25.56 -24.23
CA LEU A 682 18.31 -25.56 -22.97
C LEU A 682 17.94 -26.75 -22.06
N TYR A 683 16.67 -27.12 -22.02
CA TYR A 683 16.20 -28.27 -21.24
C TYR A 683 16.78 -29.58 -21.77
N ASN A 684 16.76 -29.74 -23.08
CA ASN A 684 17.35 -30.90 -23.75
C ASN A 684 18.88 -30.93 -23.55
N PHE A 685 19.55 -29.80 -23.66
CA PHE A 685 20.98 -29.65 -23.41
C PHE A 685 21.34 -30.02 -21.97
N MET A 686 20.60 -29.48 -20.97
CA MET A 686 20.74 -29.80 -19.55
C MET A 686 20.60 -31.31 -19.31
N ASN A 687 19.55 -31.94 -19.85
CA ASN A 687 19.32 -33.36 -19.67
C ASN A 687 20.46 -34.23 -20.23
N ASN A 688 21.13 -33.79 -21.26
CA ASN A 688 22.32 -34.47 -21.79
C ASN A 688 23.54 -34.25 -20.88
N GLU A 689 23.76 -33.04 -20.34
CA GLU A 689 24.85 -32.77 -19.40
C GLU A 689 24.71 -33.58 -18.09
N VAL A 690 23.51 -33.72 -17.55
CA VAL A 690 23.32 -34.47 -16.29
C VAL A 690 23.49 -35.97 -16.45
N LYS A 691 23.28 -36.56 -17.65
CA LYS A 691 23.54 -37.99 -17.90
C LYS A 691 24.99 -38.39 -17.62
N SER A 692 25.92 -37.47 -17.84
CA SER A 692 27.35 -37.67 -17.63
C SER A 692 27.89 -37.06 -16.32
N ASN A 693 27.05 -36.34 -15.57
CA ASN A 693 27.50 -35.56 -14.42
C ASN A 693 26.52 -35.61 -13.22
N ASN A 694 26.65 -36.64 -12.38
CA ASN A 694 25.82 -36.78 -11.16
C ASN A 694 25.99 -35.65 -10.14
N TYR A 695 27.11 -34.93 -10.15
CA TYR A 695 27.29 -33.78 -9.27
C TYR A 695 26.42 -32.60 -9.70
N LEU A 696 26.31 -32.37 -11.01
CA LEU A 696 25.44 -31.35 -11.58
C LEU A 696 23.98 -31.65 -11.22
N LEU A 697 23.54 -32.92 -11.37
CA LEU A 697 22.17 -33.33 -11.03
C LEU A 697 21.79 -32.94 -9.60
N LYS A 698 22.68 -33.13 -8.62
CA LYS A 698 22.45 -32.80 -7.20
C LYS A 698 22.29 -31.29 -6.99
N LYS A 699 22.93 -30.46 -7.81
CA LYS A 699 22.84 -28.99 -7.72
C LYS A 699 21.59 -28.39 -8.34
N LEU A 700 20.94 -29.11 -9.24
CA LEU A 700 19.84 -28.62 -10.06
C LEU A 700 18.46 -28.76 -9.39
N GLY A 701 18.38 -29.29 -8.15
CA GLY A 701 17.09 -29.50 -7.48
C GLY A 701 16.16 -30.37 -8.34
N ASN A 702 14.95 -29.86 -8.57
CA ASN A 702 13.95 -30.56 -9.40
C ASN A 702 13.97 -30.15 -10.89
N SER A 703 15.01 -29.46 -11.36
CA SER A 703 15.08 -28.89 -12.73
C SER A 703 14.83 -29.91 -13.86
N THR A 704 15.20 -31.18 -13.66
CA THR A 704 15.00 -32.24 -14.64
C THR A 704 13.61 -32.88 -14.63
N GLN A 705 12.73 -32.45 -13.72
CA GLN A 705 11.40 -33.05 -13.45
C GLN A 705 10.24 -32.12 -13.81
N LEU A 706 10.37 -31.34 -14.90
CA LEU A 706 9.27 -30.48 -15.35
C LEU A 706 8.08 -31.34 -15.79
N SER A 707 6.91 -31.03 -15.23
CA SER A 707 5.64 -31.56 -15.74
C SER A 707 5.32 -30.97 -17.11
N ASP A 708 4.36 -31.54 -17.83
CA ASP A 708 4.01 -31.06 -19.16
C ASP A 708 3.42 -29.64 -19.12
N GLU A 709 2.68 -29.29 -18.06
CA GLU A 709 2.19 -27.94 -17.84
C GLU A 709 3.36 -26.97 -17.59
N GLU A 710 4.35 -27.36 -16.79
CA GLU A 710 5.54 -26.55 -16.55
C GLU A 710 6.39 -26.37 -17.82
N LYS A 711 6.49 -27.40 -18.69
CA LYS A 711 7.14 -27.29 -19.99
C LYS A 711 6.40 -26.32 -20.90
N GLN A 712 5.06 -26.39 -20.97
CA GLN A 712 4.26 -25.46 -21.77
C GLN A 712 4.57 -23.99 -21.41
N ILE A 713 4.69 -23.67 -20.12
CA ILE A 713 5.03 -22.32 -19.67
C ILE A 713 6.49 -21.99 -19.95
N SER A 714 7.39 -22.88 -19.57
CA SER A 714 8.83 -22.65 -19.63
C SER A 714 9.33 -22.45 -21.05
N PHE A 715 8.84 -23.26 -22.01
CA PHE A 715 9.31 -23.27 -23.39
C PHE A 715 8.79 -22.13 -24.26
N LEU A 716 7.96 -21.24 -23.67
CA LEU A 716 7.60 -19.95 -24.25
C LEU A 716 8.74 -18.93 -24.15
N ASN A 717 9.78 -19.19 -23.36
CA ASN A 717 10.89 -18.28 -23.15
C ASN A 717 12.05 -18.54 -24.09
N ASN A 718 12.76 -17.45 -24.40
CA ASN A 718 14.05 -17.44 -25.07
C ASN A 718 15.15 -16.91 -24.15
N TYR A 719 16.40 -17.32 -24.44
CA TYR A 719 17.62 -16.74 -23.91
C TYR A 719 18.43 -16.10 -25.02
N PHE A 720 19.29 -15.14 -24.68
CA PHE A 720 20.21 -14.51 -25.61
C PHE A 720 21.52 -14.10 -24.94
N ILE A 721 22.59 -14.07 -25.75
CA ILE A 721 23.93 -13.62 -25.42
C ILE A 721 24.44 -12.79 -26.59
N PHE A 722 24.53 -11.48 -26.40
CA PHE A 722 25.16 -10.57 -27.33
C PHE A 722 26.56 -10.20 -26.83
N LYS A 723 27.49 -9.95 -27.74
CA LYS A 723 28.83 -9.46 -27.48
C LYS A 723 29.01 -8.08 -28.08
N LYS A 724 29.53 -7.14 -27.32
CA LYS A 724 29.82 -5.77 -27.80
C LYS A 724 31.14 -5.77 -28.58
N ILE A 725 31.09 -5.57 -29.88
CA ILE A 725 32.24 -5.60 -30.78
C ILE A 725 32.75 -4.20 -31.18
N ARG A 726 31.95 -3.15 -31.01
CA ARG A 726 32.32 -1.78 -31.33
C ARG A 726 31.58 -0.78 -30.45
N ASN A 727 32.16 0.40 -30.27
CA ASN A 727 31.47 1.57 -29.77
C ASN A 727 30.80 2.31 -30.92
N VAL A 728 29.55 2.68 -30.76
CA VAL A 728 28.80 3.50 -31.70
C VAL A 728 28.63 4.86 -31.03
N GLU A 729 29.21 5.92 -31.63
CA GLU A 729 29.04 7.27 -31.12
C GLU A 729 27.69 7.80 -31.58
N TYR A 730 27.00 8.50 -30.70
CA TYR A 730 25.80 9.27 -31.08
C TYR A 730 26.22 10.63 -31.60
N ASP A 731 25.57 11.08 -32.67
CA ASP A 731 25.65 12.49 -33.08
C ASP A 731 24.86 13.34 -32.08
N PRO A 732 25.51 14.23 -31.31
CA PRO A 732 24.84 15.07 -30.34
C PRO A 732 23.80 16.00 -30.92
N GLU A 733 23.95 16.42 -32.19
CA GLU A 733 23.02 17.35 -32.87
C GLU A 733 21.69 16.66 -33.22
N GLU A 734 21.70 15.40 -33.65
CA GLU A 734 20.48 14.63 -33.95
C GLU A 734 19.65 14.33 -32.66
N LEU A 735 20.31 14.18 -31.51
CA LEU A 735 19.64 13.96 -30.22
C LEU A 735 19.03 15.24 -29.67
N VAL A 736 19.67 16.39 -29.89
CA VAL A 736 19.17 17.69 -29.42
C VAL A 736 17.92 18.09 -30.21
N SER A 737 17.91 17.87 -31.55
CA SER A 737 16.75 18.17 -32.36
C SER A 737 15.53 17.30 -32.04
N LYS A 738 15.72 15.97 -31.90
CA LYS A 738 14.63 15.04 -31.52
C LYS A 738 14.12 15.27 -30.08
N LYS A 739 14.98 15.58 -29.12
CA LYS A 739 14.56 15.95 -27.76
C LYS A 739 13.83 17.29 -27.70
N GLN A 740 14.18 18.24 -28.52
CA GLN A 740 13.44 19.51 -28.61
C GLN A 740 12.06 19.29 -29.21
N GLU A 741 11.94 18.51 -30.29
CA GLU A 741 10.66 18.18 -30.91
C GLU A 741 9.74 17.36 -29.97
N LEU A 742 10.27 16.38 -29.21
CA LEU A 742 9.49 15.63 -28.23
C LEU A 742 9.04 16.50 -27.06
N LYS A 743 9.94 17.29 -26.48
CA LYS A 743 9.55 18.24 -25.42
C LYS A 743 8.52 19.27 -25.87
N GLU A 744 8.60 19.74 -27.11
CA GLU A 744 7.60 20.65 -27.66
C GLU A 744 6.24 19.97 -27.88
N LYS A 745 6.22 18.70 -28.27
CA LYS A 745 4.98 17.90 -28.37
C LYS A 745 4.38 17.58 -27.00
N GLU A 746 5.17 17.10 -26.07
CA GLU A 746 4.72 16.83 -24.69
C GLU A 746 4.18 18.10 -24.02
N LEU A 747 4.87 19.24 -24.18
CA LEU A 747 4.42 20.51 -23.65
C LEU A 747 3.13 21.02 -24.33
N GLN A 748 2.95 20.74 -25.63
CA GLN A 748 1.71 21.04 -26.34
C GLN A 748 0.55 20.16 -25.88
N GLU A 749 0.76 18.88 -25.66
CA GLU A 749 -0.26 17.96 -25.15
C GLU A 749 -0.63 18.26 -23.69
N GLU A 750 0.33 18.59 -22.84
CA GLU A 750 0.09 19.00 -21.45
C GLU A 750 -0.71 20.31 -21.39
N VAL A 751 -0.35 21.30 -22.22
CA VAL A 751 -1.07 22.57 -22.33
C VAL A 751 -2.49 22.36 -22.86
N ILE A 752 -2.68 21.50 -23.86
CA ILE A 752 -4.02 21.16 -24.37
C ILE A 752 -4.84 20.42 -23.31
N GLY A 753 -4.22 19.54 -22.53
CA GLY A 753 -4.85 18.83 -21.42
C GLY A 753 -5.29 19.76 -20.28
N GLU A 754 -4.45 20.73 -19.92
CA GLU A 754 -4.79 21.76 -18.92
C GLU A 754 -5.91 22.69 -19.40
N PHE A 755 -5.88 23.10 -20.68
CA PHE A 755 -6.97 23.93 -21.25
C PHE A 755 -8.30 23.19 -21.26
N LYS A 756 -8.33 21.88 -21.59
CA LYS A 756 -9.56 21.09 -21.54
C LYS A 756 -10.13 20.98 -20.12
N LYS A 757 -9.28 20.77 -19.11
CA LYS A 757 -9.72 20.74 -17.70
C LYS A 757 -10.28 22.09 -17.24
N ILE A 758 -9.64 23.18 -17.63
CA ILE A 758 -10.11 24.54 -17.29
C ILE A 758 -11.45 24.84 -17.97
N ASP A 759 -11.64 24.43 -19.21
CA ASP A 759 -12.91 24.62 -19.94
C ASP A 759 -14.03 23.75 -19.32
N GLU A 760 -13.76 22.51 -18.92
CA GLU A 760 -14.72 21.65 -18.21
C GLU A 760 -15.09 22.20 -16.82
N GLU A 761 -14.13 22.68 -16.05
CA GLU A 761 -14.40 23.32 -14.75
C GLU A 761 -15.19 24.64 -14.90
N PHE A 762 -14.93 25.37 -15.98
CA PHE A 762 -15.66 26.61 -16.26
C PHE A 762 -17.09 26.34 -16.69
N GLU A 763 -17.34 25.34 -17.52
CA GLU A 763 -18.69 24.92 -17.91
C GLU A 763 -19.51 24.43 -16.70
N ILE A 764 -18.90 23.70 -15.77
CA ILE A 764 -19.54 23.26 -14.53
C ILE A 764 -19.91 24.45 -13.64
N GLN A 765 -19.00 25.40 -13.46
CA GLN A 765 -19.25 26.60 -12.63
C GLN A 765 -20.29 27.55 -13.26
N GLU A 766 -20.36 27.69 -14.58
CA GLU A 766 -21.42 28.47 -15.24
C GLU A 766 -22.80 27.78 -15.08
N LYS A 767 -22.84 26.45 -15.18
CA LYS A 767 -24.06 25.67 -15.02
C LYS A 767 -24.62 25.76 -13.60
N GLU A 768 -23.73 25.67 -12.59
CA GLU A 768 -24.12 25.84 -11.18
C GLU A 768 -24.60 27.25 -10.87
N LYS A 769 -23.93 28.28 -11.40
CA LYS A 769 -24.38 29.70 -11.25
C LYS A 769 -25.70 29.99 -11.95
N LEU A 770 -25.97 29.32 -13.06
CA LEU A 770 -27.24 29.46 -13.78
C LEU A 770 -28.39 28.79 -13.00
N ASP A 771 -28.11 27.60 -12.43
CA ASP A 771 -29.07 26.83 -11.62
C ASP A 771 -29.39 27.56 -10.30
N GLU A 772 -28.41 28.16 -9.66
CA GLU A 772 -28.61 28.96 -8.44
C GLU A 772 -29.39 30.26 -8.70
N LYS A 773 -29.16 30.90 -9.86
CA LYS A 773 -29.95 32.08 -10.28
C LYS A 773 -31.37 31.69 -10.65
N SER A 774 -31.59 30.55 -11.32
CA SER A 774 -32.93 30.10 -11.65
C SER A 774 -33.74 29.71 -10.42
N LYS A 775 -33.13 29.08 -9.42
CA LYS A 775 -33.74 28.78 -8.11
C LYS A 775 -34.09 30.03 -7.32
N LYS A 776 -33.23 31.02 -7.28
CA LYS A 776 -33.50 32.33 -6.62
C LYS A 776 -34.59 33.11 -7.33
N LEU A 777 -34.69 33.02 -8.66
CA LEU A 777 -35.72 33.67 -9.44
C LEU A 777 -37.09 32.98 -9.22
N ALA A 778 -37.11 31.64 -9.22
CA ALA A 778 -38.30 30.85 -8.96
C ALA A 778 -38.86 31.08 -7.55
N SER A 779 -38.00 31.14 -6.52
CA SER A 779 -38.46 31.45 -5.16
C SER A 779 -38.99 32.88 -4.98
N LYS A 780 -38.42 33.84 -5.72
CA LYS A 780 -38.92 35.20 -5.73
C LYS A 780 -40.31 35.32 -6.40
N TYR A 781 -40.51 34.63 -7.52
CA TYR A 781 -41.79 34.61 -8.20
C TYR A 781 -42.89 33.88 -7.38
N LEU A 782 -42.50 32.78 -6.66
CA LEU A 782 -43.42 32.07 -5.78
C LEU A 782 -43.95 32.99 -4.66
N LYS A 783 -43.05 33.80 -4.09
CA LYS A 783 -43.38 34.76 -3.07
C LYS A 783 -44.23 35.93 -3.58
N GLU A 784 -43.89 36.51 -4.74
CA GLU A 784 -44.70 37.53 -5.40
C GLU A 784 -46.08 37.06 -5.83
N THR A 785 -46.24 35.76 -6.13
CA THR A 785 -47.54 35.16 -6.46
C THR A 785 -48.36 34.92 -5.19
N GLN A 786 -47.75 34.48 -4.09
CA GLN A 786 -48.43 34.34 -2.80
C GLN A 786 -48.91 35.68 -2.25
N ASP A 787 -48.07 36.73 -2.31
CA ASP A 787 -48.39 38.09 -1.86
C ASP A 787 -49.56 38.68 -2.72
N LEU A 788 -49.67 38.32 -4.00
CA LEU A 788 -50.78 38.69 -4.88
C LEU A 788 -52.05 37.93 -4.59
N GLU A 789 -51.95 36.65 -4.26
CA GLU A 789 -53.10 35.81 -3.84
C GLU A 789 -53.66 36.28 -2.51
N GLU A 790 -52.81 36.58 -1.52
CA GLU A 790 -53.26 37.19 -0.24
C GLU A 790 -53.96 38.56 -0.43
N GLN A 791 -53.40 39.43 -1.25
CA GLN A 791 -54.05 40.72 -1.58
C GLN A 791 -55.40 40.56 -2.31
N LEU A 792 -55.54 39.50 -3.08
CA LEU A 792 -56.78 39.18 -3.78
C LEU A 792 -57.84 38.61 -2.81
N GLU A 793 -57.41 37.78 -1.88
CA GLU A 793 -58.31 37.28 -0.81
C GLU A 793 -58.76 38.40 0.13
N GLU A 794 -57.86 39.29 0.56
CA GLU A 794 -58.27 40.48 1.34
C GLU A 794 -59.24 41.37 0.57
N GLN A 795 -59.07 41.63 -0.71
CA GLN A 795 -60.00 42.41 -1.53
C GLN A 795 -61.31 41.67 -1.76
N LEU A 796 -61.32 40.37 -1.78
CA LEU A 796 -62.53 39.57 -1.85
C LEU A 796 -63.34 39.55 -0.52
N GLU A 797 -62.62 39.49 0.59
CA GLU A 797 -63.24 39.61 1.94
C GLU A 797 -63.81 41.00 2.21
N GLU A 798 -63.12 42.08 1.82
CA GLU A 798 -63.63 43.46 1.94
C GLU A 798 -64.86 43.67 1.02
N GLN A 799 -64.90 43.04 -0.15
CA GLN A 799 -66.07 43.12 -1.03
C GLN A 799 -67.26 42.28 -0.53
N GLN A 800 -67.00 41.16 0.20
CA GLN A 800 -68.08 40.36 0.81
C GLN A 800 -68.70 41.03 2.02
N GLN A 801 -67.97 41.91 2.74
CA GLN A 801 -68.54 42.71 3.86
C GLN A 801 -69.33 43.96 3.43
N SER A 802 -69.27 44.37 2.18
CA SER A 802 -69.90 45.58 1.68
C SER A 802 -71.14 45.34 0.78
N LYS A 803 -71.58 44.07 0.60
CA LYS A 803 -72.74 43.80 -0.27
C LYS A 803 -73.93 43.15 0.40
N SER A 804 -74.90 44.04 0.83
CA SER A 804 -76.32 43.72 0.67
C SER A 804 -76.84 44.52 -0.50
N LYS A 805 -77.36 43.74 -1.52
CA LYS A 805 -78.18 44.16 -2.63
C LYS A 805 -77.62 44.61 -3.97
N ALA A 806 -77.87 43.70 -4.94
CA ALA A 806 -78.22 43.95 -6.34
C ALA A 806 -77.14 44.44 -7.37
N SER A 807 -77.12 43.61 -8.42
CA SER A 807 -76.57 43.84 -9.80
C SER A 807 -75.07 43.37 -10.03
N GLU A 808 -74.95 42.09 -10.32
CA GLU A 808 -73.80 41.48 -10.62
C GLU A 808 -73.75 40.74 -11.96
N SER A 809 -73.18 41.18 -12.94
CA SER A 809 -72.70 40.31 -14.04
C SER A 809 -71.66 41.03 -14.90
N LYS A 810 -71.72 42.40 -14.98
CA LYS A 810 -70.86 43.15 -15.90
C LYS A 810 -69.51 43.63 -15.27
N THR A 811 -69.34 43.56 -13.99
CA THR A 811 -68.12 44.06 -13.30
C THR A 811 -67.05 43.01 -13.15
N VAL A 812 -67.45 41.76 -13.00
CA VAL A 812 -66.51 40.63 -12.88
C VAL A 812 -65.76 40.34 -14.19
N ASP A 813 -66.45 40.44 -15.33
CA ASP A 813 -65.85 40.25 -16.66
C ASP A 813 -64.87 41.36 -17.01
N LYS A 814 -65.14 42.60 -16.60
CA LYS A 814 -64.19 43.69 -16.80
C LYS A 814 -62.93 43.60 -15.97
N ILE A 815 -63.01 43.00 -14.78
CA ILE A 815 -61.88 42.79 -13.87
C ILE A 815 -61.01 41.63 -14.37
N LYS A 816 -61.63 40.55 -14.85
CA LYS A 816 -60.90 39.43 -15.51
C LYS A 816 -60.16 39.89 -16.78
N LEU A 817 -60.80 40.72 -17.64
CA LEU A 817 -60.12 41.19 -18.85
C LEU A 817 -58.93 42.12 -18.53
N ASN A 818 -59.00 42.91 -17.47
CA ASN A 818 -57.93 43.79 -17.06
C ASN A 818 -56.76 43.02 -16.38
N ILE A 819 -57.05 41.84 -15.79
CA ILE A 819 -56.05 40.96 -15.20
C ILE A 819 -55.31 40.18 -16.31
N ASP A 820 -56.02 39.63 -17.27
CA ASP A 820 -55.43 38.91 -18.42
C ASP A 820 -54.59 39.81 -19.28
N GLU A 821 -54.93 41.10 -19.50
CA GLU A 821 -54.08 42.08 -20.16
C GLU A 821 -52.81 42.41 -19.38
N LYS A 822 -52.88 42.50 -18.03
CA LYS A 822 -51.70 42.76 -17.18
C LYS A 822 -50.76 41.52 -17.15
N ILE A 823 -51.31 40.34 -17.14
CA ILE A 823 -50.52 39.10 -17.20
C ILE A 823 -49.80 38.99 -18.55
N LYS A 824 -50.50 39.25 -19.64
CA LYS A 824 -49.91 39.27 -20.99
C LYS A 824 -48.79 40.31 -21.15
N LEU A 825 -48.97 41.49 -20.58
CA LEU A 825 -47.97 42.55 -20.59
C LEU A 825 -46.74 42.23 -19.72
N ALA A 826 -46.96 41.45 -18.64
CA ALA A 826 -45.89 40.96 -17.78
C ALA A 826 -45.06 39.86 -18.47
N GLU A 827 -45.72 38.96 -19.22
CA GLU A 827 -45.04 37.92 -20.01
C GLU A 827 -44.25 38.48 -21.19
N GLU A 828 -44.75 39.51 -21.88
CA GLU A 828 -43.99 40.20 -22.93
C GLU A 828 -42.78 40.95 -22.43
N LYS A 829 -42.88 41.62 -21.28
CA LYS A 829 -41.75 42.25 -20.59
C LYS A 829 -40.71 41.26 -20.10
N LYS A 830 -41.14 40.02 -19.77
CA LYS A 830 -40.28 38.92 -19.41
C LYS A 830 -39.47 38.43 -20.60
N LYS A 831 -40.12 38.18 -21.73
CA LYS A 831 -39.46 37.79 -22.99
C LYS A 831 -38.41 38.81 -23.46
N ALA A 832 -38.75 40.10 -23.46
CA ALA A 832 -37.82 41.15 -23.86
C ALA A 832 -36.60 41.25 -22.94
N LYS A 833 -36.76 41.05 -21.64
CA LYS A 833 -35.64 41.02 -20.66
C LYS A 833 -34.77 39.76 -20.78
N GLU A 834 -35.33 38.62 -21.19
CA GLU A 834 -34.56 37.41 -21.44
C GLU A 834 -33.71 37.54 -22.71
N GLU A 835 -34.24 38.11 -23.77
CA GLU A 835 -33.48 38.39 -25.02
C GLU A 835 -32.35 39.40 -24.79
N GLU A 836 -32.57 40.46 -23.99
CA GLU A 836 -31.53 41.45 -23.66
C GLU A 836 -30.41 40.81 -22.80
N LYS A 837 -30.77 39.89 -21.89
CA LYS A 837 -29.76 39.15 -21.09
C LYS A 837 -28.95 38.18 -21.92
N LEU A 838 -29.58 37.50 -22.88
CA LEU A 838 -28.88 36.58 -23.78
C LEU A 838 -27.89 37.33 -24.67
N LYS A 839 -28.23 38.50 -25.15
CA LYS A 839 -27.38 39.39 -25.95
C LYS A 839 -26.18 39.90 -25.15
N THR A 840 -26.43 40.33 -23.92
CA THR A 840 -25.37 40.82 -23.02
C THR A 840 -24.42 39.68 -22.57
N ALA A 841 -24.90 38.44 -22.45
CA ALA A 841 -24.04 37.27 -22.15
C ALA A 841 -23.15 36.90 -23.37
N GLN A 842 -23.69 36.97 -24.59
CA GLN A 842 -22.91 36.73 -25.81
C GLN A 842 -21.82 37.79 -26.03
N GLU A 843 -22.11 39.09 -25.78
CA GLU A 843 -21.12 40.17 -25.86
C GLU A 843 -20.00 40.04 -24.80
N LYS A 844 -20.34 39.59 -23.59
CA LYS A 844 -19.33 39.30 -22.55
C LYS A 844 -18.48 38.08 -22.85
N LYS A 845 -19.02 37.09 -23.55
CA LYS A 845 -18.27 35.92 -24.00
C LYS A 845 -17.26 36.31 -25.09
N ALA A 846 -17.66 37.11 -26.07
CA ALA A 846 -16.77 37.60 -27.10
C ALA A 846 -15.64 38.52 -26.58
N ALA A 847 -15.94 39.38 -25.57
CA ALA A 847 -14.93 40.23 -24.93
C ALA A 847 -13.89 39.41 -24.11
N LYS A 848 -14.32 38.32 -23.45
CA LYS A 848 -13.41 37.44 -22.72
C LYS A 848 -12.53 36.58 -23.66
N GLU A 849 -13.03 36.17 -24.81
CA GLU A 849 -12.24 35.47 -25.81
C GLU A 849 -11.14 36.37 -26.40
N ALA A 850 -11.44 37.65 -26.62
CA ALA A 850 -10.47 38.65 -27.06
C ALA A 850 -9.39 38.92 -25.98
N GLU A 851 -9.75 38.92 -24.70
CA GLU A 851 -8.81 39.09 -23.57
C GLU A 851 -7.91 37.86 -23.38
N LYS A 852 -8.46 36.64 -23.58
CA LYS A 852 -7.68 35.37 -23.53
C LYS A 852 -6.64 35.34 -24.65
N SER A 853 -6.98 35.77 -25.85
CA SER A 853 -6.06 35.84 -27.00
C SER A 853 -4.91 36.80 -26.74
N LYS A 854 -5.18 37.96 -26.16
CA LYS A 854 -4.15 38.94 -25.77
C LYS A 854 -3.20 38.45 -24.65
N LYS A 855 -3.73 37.71 -23.65
CA LYS A 855 -2.90 37.11 -22.59
C LYS A 855 -2.02 35.98 -23.11
N ALA A 856 -2.48 35.22 -24.07
CA ALA A 856 -1.68 34.19 -24.74
C ALA A 856 -0.53 34.77 -25.57
N GLU A 857 -0.74 35.88 -26.29
CA GLU A 857 0.31 36.57 -27.02
C GLU A 857 1.35 37.21 -26.10
N THR A 858 0.93 37.78 -24.94
CA THR A 858 1.85 38.39 -23.96
C THR A 858 2.73 37.34 -23.27
N LYS A 859 2.19 36.15 -22.96
CA LYS A 859 2.99 35.04 -22.45
C LYS A 859 3.93 34.42 -23.47
N LYS A 860 3.57 34.47 -24.76
CA LYS A 860 4.43 34.00 -25.85
C LYS A 860 5.63 34.96 -26.05
N SER A 861 5.41 36.27 -25.94
CA SER A 861 6.48 37.28 -26.05
C SER A 861 7.41 37.28 -24.83
N GLN A 862 6.91 37.06 -23.62
CA GLN A 862 7.76 36.92 -22.40
C GLN A 862 8.63 35.64 -22.40
N LYS A 863 8.12 34.51 -22.94
CA LYS A 863 8.93 33.27 -23.08
C LYS A 863 10.00 33.37 -24.17
N THR A 864 9.83 34.25 -25.14
CA THR A 864 10.83 34.47 -26.20
C THR A 864 11.95 35.42 -25.74
N GLN A 865 11.70 36.27 -24.76
CA GLN A 865 12.70 37.16 -24.16
C GLN A 865 13.62 36.51 -23.14
N THR A 866 13.11 35.51 -22.38
CA THR A 866 13.90 34.67 -21.44
C THR A 866 14.73 33.58 -22.13
N LYS A 867 14.64 33.43 -23.44
CA LYS A 867 15.53 32.54 -24.25
C LYS A 867 16.68 33.31 -24.95
N LYS A 868 16.80 34.63 -24.77
CA LYS A 868 17.86 35.46 -25.38
C LYS A 868 18.88 36.02 -24.37
N ASP A 869 18.62 35.89 -23.09
CA ASP A 869 19.55 36.09 -21.97
C ASP A 869 19.96 34.76 -21.39
#